data_1b003062ae50f5d5e7a358d44e100b28
#
_entry.id   1b003062ae50f5d5e7a358d44e100b28
#
_cell.length_a   1.000
_cell.length_b   1.000
_cell.length_c   1.000
_cell.angle_alpha   90.00
_cell.angle_beta   90.00
_cell.angle_gamma   90.00
#
_symmetry.space_group_name_H-M   'P 1'
#
loop_
_entity.id
_entity.type
_entity.pdbx_description
1 polymer ?
#
loop_
_entity_poly.entity_id
_entity_poly.type
_entity_poly.pdbx_seq_one_letter_code
_entity_poly.pdbx_strand_id
1 'polypeptide(L)'
;ILQYISENYAENLMLGGLAKKFYVSTSYLSKIFKEEIGKNFLEYVNEVRLMHAVRYLLEEKLTIEQIAEVTGFKNARSFSGKFRERYQILPSEYRKQRKEKKEELLDINAKEHFAAFVQKLEQEERKEGVQLVWKKQTVSGVCVDQYEKAAYRNGILTIRRANHLLMYQVREAVKQIVKELHFTDIYFHELFNDDMEIYSIDPYGNPKYHFYKLDQLFDLVVECGLTPYVELAFVPFLMAENVTRKTMVHNSVSNMPADMEQWRGLVRKVIEHLMQRYGKEKVLQWNFCVWSSPDNKAINQSAFAKKNYYAIYLETWKVLKAIDPKIQVGTPALMTQSLLEGEWMNHFNHFCCENNCLPDFVMVNLYMIENDLASIQKHLPPVIMDAPDAMKKMIHQIKNNNKVCQWNIQRLCVAEWNFNLFLYAPIQDSMFMAAYIVKNMIDCWKENVIFGVMDPVESSHDDVIGHCSFQGKRGLLTYDNIKKSSYYAYAMLAQMGELLVTRGENYLITRSEHQIQLLLCNYQPMSKAYCEGKITDEVISEALFEEISGQEYEIQLQHLPGNIYLKETCIINEDFGNAFDFCKKYRKVEPQMQYDVSYINDMSQPLKKTDYINPTEDGNMYLYEYLKPFEIRLICLTEM
;
A
#
# COMPACT_ATOMS: atom_id res chain seq x y z
N ILE A 1 25.45 7.95 12.68
CA ILE A 1 26.70 7.82 11.87
C ILE A 1 26.36 7.30 10.48
N LEU A 2 25.59 6.21 10.34
CA LEU A 2 25.21 5.66 9.02
C LEU A 2 24.41 6.65 8.20
N GLN A 3 23.45 7.34 8.81
CA GLN A 3 22.69 8.42 8.19
C GLN A 3 23.61 9.54 7.69
N TYR A 4 24.54 9.97 8.52
CA TYR A 4 25.52 11.00 8.14
C TYR A 4 26.37 10.56 6.92
N ILE A 5 26.78 9.28 6.87
CA ILE A 5 27.50 8.74 5.71
C ILE A 5 26.60 8.75 4.47
N SER A 6 25.33 8.36 4.61
CA SER A 6 24.38 8.34 3.50
C SER A 6 24.06 9.74 2.94
N GLU A 7 24.06 10.75 3.78
CA GLU A 7 23.81 12.15 3.39
C GLU A 7 25.07 12.83 2.82
N ASN A 8 26.27 12.39 3.23
CA ASN A 8 27.53 13.04 2.89
C ASN A 8 28.51 12.11 2.12
N TYR A 9 27.99 11.06 1.46
CA TYR A 9 28.81 10.03 0.82
C TYR A 9 29.78 10.57 -0.25
N ALA A 10 29.42 11.67 -0.90
CA ALA A 10 30.26 12.32 -1.92
C ALA A 10 31.47 13.04 -1.33
N GLU A 11 31.45 13.36 -0.03
CA GLU A 11 32.55 14.02 0.64
C GLU A 11 33.72 13.07 0.97
N ASN A 12 34.87 13.65 1.30
CA ASN A 12 36.03 12.86 1.74
C ASN A 12 35.85 12.38 3.19
N LEU A 13 35.06 11.33 3.36
CA LEU A 13 34.76 10.74 4.65
C LEU A 13 35.95 9.91 5.16
N MET A 14 36.48 10.30 6.33
CA MET A 14 37.53 9.57 7.04
C MET A 14 37.03 9.08 8.39
N LEU A 15 37.38 7.84 8.76
CA LEU A 15 36.96 7.22 10.03
C LEU A 15 37.33 8.08 11.24
N GLY A 16 38.55 8.69 11.24
CA GLY A 16 39.00 9.58 12.34
C GLY A 16 38.20 10.87 12.42
N GLY A 17 37.76 11.42 11.25
CA GLY A 17 36.90 12.61 11.20
C GLY A 17 35.53 12.34 11.80
N LEU A 18 34.93 11.20 11.41
CA LEU A 18 33.66 10.77 11.98
C LEU A 18 33.74 10.48 13.48
N ALA A 19 34.77 9.75 13.89
CA ALA A 19 34.98 9.45 15.31
C ALA A 19 35.04 10.74 16.15
N LYS A 20 35.76 11.76 15.68
CA LYS A 20 35.81 13.07 16.32
C LYS A 20 34.45 13.77 16.31
N LYS A 21 33.73 13.75 15.17
CA LYS A 21 32.42 14.40 15.05
C LYS A 21 31.39 13.79 15.99
N PHE A 22 31.40 12.48 16.17
CA PHE A 22 30.44 11.77 17.02
C PHE A 22 30.93 11.44 18.41
N TYR A 23 32.05 12.06 18.83
CA TYR A 23 32.64 11.94 20.17
C TYR A 23 32.95 10.50 20.62
N VAL A 24 33.37 9.64 19.67
CA VAL A 24 33.77 8.26 19.93
C VAL A 24 35.25 8.04 19.54
N SER A 25 35.87 6.97 20.06
CA SER A 25 37.22 6.63 19.62
C SER A 25 37.21 5.99 18.23
N THR A 26 38.27 6.21 17.45
CA THR A 26 38.44 5.59 16.14
C THR A 26 38.41 4.05 16.19
N SER A 27 39.04 3.50 17.27
CA SER A 27 39.06 2.05 17.49
C SER A 27 37.66 1.49 17.77
N TYR A 28 36.89 2.20 18.61
CA TYR A 28 35.49 1.83 18.88
C TYR A 28 34.64 1.88 17.63
N LEU A 29 34.74 2.95 16.85
CA LEU A 29 33.99 3.09 15.60
C LEU A 29 34.37 2.01 14.57
N SER A 30 35.68 1.69 14.43
CA SER A 30 36.17 0.62 13.58
C SER A 30 35.63 -0.75 13.98
N LYS A 31 35.59 -1.00 15.32
CA LYS A 31 35.04 -2.23 15.87
C LYS A 31 33.55 -2.40 15.56
N ILE A 32 32.75 -1.32 15.79
CA ILE A 32 31.32 -1.32 15.47
C ILE A 32 31.09 -1.61 14.00
N PHE A 33 31.79 -0.96 13.07
CA PHE A 33 31.63 -1.24 11.64
C PHE A 33 31.89 -2.70 11.31
N LYS A 34 32.91 -3.31 11.90
CA LYS A 34 33.27 -4.71 11.65
C LYS A 34 32.29 -5.69 12.30
N GLU A 35 31.86 -5.41 13.53
CA GLU A 35 31.02 -6.33 14.32
C GLU A 35 29.53 -6.18 13.97
N GLU A 36 29.05 -4.93 13.80
CA GLU A 36 27.61 -4.65 13.60
C GLU A 36 27.21 -4.62 12.13
N ILE A 37 28.12 -4.16 11.25
CA ILE A 37 27.85 -4.00 9.81
C ILE A 37 28.45 -5.16 9.00
N GLY A 38 29.40 -5.90 9.60
CA GLY A 38 30.12 -6.98 8.96
C GLY A 38 31.14 -6.53 7.90
N LYS A 39 31.42 -5.21 7.79
CA LYS A 39 32.28 -4.57 6.82
C LYS A 39 33.15 -3.53 7.50
N ASN A 40 34.31 -3.22 6.93
CA ASN A 40 35.05 -2.05 7.43
C ASN A 40 34.40 -0.73 6.93
N PHE A 41 34.75 0.36 7.59
CA PHE A 41 34.19 1.69 7.28
C PHE A 41 34.31 2.09 5.81
N LEU A 42 35.50 1.86 5.21
CA LEU A 42 35.72 2.24 3.82
C LEU A 42 34.94 1.39 2.83
N GLU A 43 34.76 0.11 3.13
CA GLU A 43 33.91 -0.80 2.36
C GLU A 43 32.45 -0.32 2.39
N TYR A 44 31.95 0.06 3.56
CA TYR A 44 30.60 0.57 3.69
C TYR A 44 30.39 1.90 2.94
N VAL A 45 31.31 2.87 3.09
CA VAL A 45 31.24 4.13 2.33
C VAL A 45 31.27 3.89 0.82
N ASN A 46 32.14 2.99 0.36
CA ASN A 46 32.20 2.64 -1.07
C ASN A 46 30.91 1.96 -1.55
N GLU A 47 30.28 1.15 -0.75
CA GLU A 47 28.99 0.52 -1.09
C GLU A 47 27.89 1.57 -1.25
N VAL A 48 27.77 2.52 -0.34
CA VAL A 48 26.85 3.66 -0.46
C VAL A 48 27.13 4.45 -1.74
N ARG A 49 28.39 4.77 -2.03
CA ARG A 49 28.81 5.45 -3.27
C ARG A 49 28.42 4.67 -4.55
N LEU A 50 28.63 3.36 -4.53
CA LEU A 50 28.26 2.49 -5.66
C LEU A 50 26.75 2.44 -5.90
N MET A 51 25.94 2.44 -4.85
CA MET A 51 24.49 2.51 -4.99
C MET A 51 24.04 3.79 -5.70
N HIS A 52 24.62 4.93 -5.29
CA HIS A 52 24.33 6.21 -5.96
C HIS A 52 24.89 6.26 -7.41
N ALA A 53 26.06 5.64 -7.65
CA ALA A 53 26.65 5.59 -8.98
C ALA A 53 25.79 4.83 -9.99
N VAL A 54 25.12 3.75 -9.59
CA VAL A 54 24.18 3.00 -10.44
C VAL A 54 23.10 3.93 -11.00
N ARG A 55 22.55 4.83 -10.18
CA ARG A 55 21.56 5.81 -10.63
C ARG A 55 22.11 6.69 -11.76
N TYR A 56 23.30 7.29 -11.56
CA TYR A 56 23.91 8.13 -12.60
C TYR A 56 24.30 7.37 -13.87
N LEU A 57 24.61 6.07 -13.75
CA LEU A 57 24.83 5.21 -14.90
C LEU A 57 23.55 5.01 -15.75
N LEU A 58 22.39 4.96 -15.09
CA LEU A 58 21.08 4.79 -15.73
C LEU A 58 20.55 6.09 -16.36
N GLU A 59 20.90 7.25 -15.78
CA GLU A 59 20.47 8.58 -16.30
C GLU A 59 21.20 9.02 -17.56
N GLU A 60 22.30 8.36 -17.96
CA GLU A 60 23.13 8.58 -19.17
C GLU A 60 23.66 10.03 -19.37
N LYS A 61 23.48 10.92 -18.39
CA LYS A 61 23.83 12.34 -18.51
C LYS A 61 25.29 12.64 -18.20
N LEU A 62 25.96 11.76 -17.45
CA LEU A 62 27.31 11.96 -16.93
C LEU A 62 28.28 10.93 -17.54
N THR A 63 29.55 11.33 -17.75
CA THR A 63 30.63 10.39 -18.11
C THR A 63 31.00 9.52 -16.90
N ILE A 64 31.74 8.44 -17.13
CA ILE A 64 32.21 7.56 -16.05
C ILE A 64 33.11 8.34 -15.06
N GLU A 65 33.91 9.27 -15.59
CA GLU A 65 34.73 10.18 -14.80
C GLU A 65 33.90 11.11 -13.93
N GLN A 66 32.88 11.74 -14.51
CA GLN A 66 31.96 12.61 -13.77
C GLN A 66 31.16 11.85 -12.70
N ILE A 67 30.74 10.61 -13.00
CA ILE A 67 30.07 9.76 -12.01
C ILE A 67 31.01 9.45 -10.84
N ALA A 68 32.27 9.11 -11.12
CA ALA A 68 33.24 8.87 -10.05
C ALA A 68 33.41 10.11 -9.17
N GLU A 69 33.44 11.30 -9.77
CA GLU A 69 33.59 12.57 -9.06
C GLU A 69 32.37 12.88 -8.17
N VAL A 70 31.17 12.92 -8.76
CA VAL A 70 29.94 13.26 -8.02
C VAL A 70 29.55 12.23 -6.97
N THR A 71 30.06 11.01 -7.06
CA THR A 71 29.86 9.97 -6.05
C THR A 71 30.99 9.87 -5.02
N GLY A 72 32.00 10.76 -5.11
CA GLY A 72 33.08 10.87 -4.14
C GLY A 72 34.18 9.82 -4.27
N PHE A 73 34.29 9.11 -5.41
CA PHE A 73 35.45 8.27 -5.68
C PHE A 73 36.67 9.12 -6.06
N LYS A 74 37.85 8.68 -5.66
CA LYS A 74 39.10 9.39 -5.94
C LYS A 74 39.35 9.61 -7.45
N ASN A 75 38.94 8.71 -8.28
CA ASN A 75 39.02 8.75 -9.75
C ASN A 75 38.19 7.62 -10.38
N ALA A 76 38.00 7.67 -11.70
CA ALA A 76 37.26 6.67 -12.46
C ALA A 76 37.85 5.25 -12.37
N ARG A 77 39.15 5.11 -12.21
CA ARG A 77 39.81 3.80 -12.06
C ARG A 77 39.41 3.13 -10.73
N SER A 78 39.42 3.91 -9.62
CA SER A 78 38.99 3.42 -8.31
C SER A 78 37.51 3.05 -8.32
N PHE A 79 36.67 3.90 -8.91
CA PHE A 79 35.25 3.63 -9.11
C PHE A 79 35.02 2.34 -9.90
N SER A 80 35.63 2.23 -11.11
CA SER A 80 35.44 1.06 -11.98
C SER A 80 35.93 -0.24 -11.32
N GLY A 81 37.03 -0.17 -10.59
CA GLY A 81 37.52 -1.32 -9.83
C GLY A 81 36.54 -1.82 -8.76
N LYS A 82 36.04 -0.89 -7.92
CA LYS A 82 35.04 -1.21 -6.90
C LYS A 82 33.69 -1.61 -7.48
N PHE A 83 33.28 -1.01 -8.57
CA PHE A 83 32.06 -1.37 -9.28
C PHE A 83 32.14 -2.79 -9.82
N ARG A 84 33.26 -3.15 -10.49
CA ARG A 84 33.50 -4.50 -11.00
C ARG A 84 33.58 -5.54 -9.88
N GLU A 85 34.21 -5.19 -8.75
CA GLU A 85 34.26 -6.05 -7.56
C GLU A 85 32.84 -6.39 -7.06
N ARG A 86 31.92 -5.41 -7.08
CA ARG A 86 30.55 -5.53 -6.55
C ARG A 86 29.56 -6.13 -7.54
N TYR A 87 29.62 -5.72 -8.83
CA TYR A 87 28.62 -6.06 -9.86
C TYR A 87 29.14 -7.03 -10.91
N GLN A 88 30.40 -7.46 -10.82
CA GLN A 88 31.09 -8.40 -11.71
C GLN A 88 31.24 -7.94 -13.19
N ILE A 89 30.89 -6.68 -13.48
CA ILE A 89 31.04 -6.02 -14.79
C ILE A 89 31.58 -4.60 -14.63
N LEU A 90 32.11 -4.01 -15.70
CA LEU A 90 32.57 -2.62 -15.70
C LEU A 90 31.35 -1.64 -15.73
N PRO A 91 31.47 -0.41 -15.18
CA PRO A 91 30.42 0.60 -15.26
C PRO A 91 29.97 0.92 -16.69
N SER A 92 30.92 0.98 -17.62
CA SER A 92 30.65 1.21 -19.05
C SER A 92 29.90 0.03 -19.70
N GLU A 93 30.25 -1.19 -19.35
CA GLU A 93 29.56 -2.40 -19.80
C GLU A 93 28.16 -2.49 -19.19
N TYR A 94 28.03 -2.16 -17.90
CA TYR A 94 26.73 -2.09 -17.21
C TYR A 94 25.80 -1.10 -17.92
N ARG A 95 26.30 0.11 -18.23
CA ARG A 95 25.54 1.11 -18.99
C ARG A 95 25.17 0.59 -20.38
N LYS A 96 26.13 -0.02 -21.11
CA LYS A 96 25.92 -0.55 -22.45
C LYS A 96 24.88 -1.69 -22.44
N GLN A 97 25.03 -2.69 -21.56
CA GLN A 97 24.07 -3.80 -21.45
C GLN A 97 22.67 -3.31 -21.12
N ARG A 98 22.55 -2.30 -20.25
CA ARG A 98 21.25 -1.71 -19.93
C ARG A 98 20.69 -0.89 -21.09
N LYS A 99 21.56 -0.21 -21.83
CA LYS A 99 21.18 0.51 -23.05
C LYS A 99 20.78 -0.47 -24.16
N GLU A 100 21.56 -1.51 -24.39
CA GLU A 100 21.23 -2.58 -25.35
C GLU A 100 19.96 -3.32 -24.95
N LYS A 101 19.79 -3.65 -23.67
CA LYS A 101 18.57 -4.25 -23.16
C LYS A 101 17.37 -3.31 -23.22
N LYS A 102 17.60 -2.00 -23.03
CA LYS A 102 16.60 -0.95 -23.22
C LYS A 102 16.33 -0.70 -24.71
N GLU A 103 17.35 -0.79 -25.55
CA GLU A 103 17.23 -0.72 -27.01
C GLU A 103 16.70 -2.04 -27.60
N GLU A 104 17.03 -3.21 -27.04
CA GLU A 104 16.46 -4.52 -27.40
C GLU A 104 15.00 -4.61 -26.96
N LEU A 105 14.66 -4.16 -25.76
CA LEU A 105 13.28 -4.00 -25.29
C LEU A 105 12.55 -2.88 -26.02
N LEU A 106 13.27 -1.84 -26.49
CA LEU A 106 12.75 -0.77 -27.32
C LEU A 106 12.77 -1.12 -28.83
N ASP A 107 13.71 -1.93 -29.33
CA ASP A 107 13.83 -2.25 -30.76
C ASP A 107 13.05 -3.49 -31.19
N ILE A 108 12.84 -4.48 -30.33
CA ILE A 108 12.13 -5.71 -30.74
C ILE A 108 10.61 -5.59 -30.56
N ASN A 109 10.13 -4.75 -29.63
CA ASN A 109 8.68 -4.59 -29.43
C ASN A 109 8.19 -3.14 -29.26
N ALA A 110 9.01 -2.20 -28.85
CA ALA A 110 8.50 -0.86 -28.53
C ALA A 110 8.60 0.13 -29.69
N LYS A 111 9.60 0.07 -30.57
CA LYS A 111 9.63 0.94 -31.75
C LYS A 111 8.64 0.49 -32.83
N GLU A 112 8.54 -0.80 -33.09
CA GLU A 112 7.55 -1.30 -34.03
C GLU A 112 6.15 -1.35 -33.42
N HIS A 113 5.99 -1.79 -32.19
CA HIS A 113 4.70 -1.77 -31.50
C HIS A 113 4.32 -0.40 -30.96
N PHE A 114 5.24 0.44 -30.50
CA PHE A 114 4.93 1.80 -30.07
C PHE A 114 4.79 2.76 -31.28
N ALA A 115 5.59 2.63 -32.32
CA ALA A 115 5.36 3.34 -33.58
C ALA A 115 4.13 2.77 -34.31
N ALA A 116 3.89 1.46 -34.25
CA ALA A 116 2.63 0.85 -34.71
C ALA A 116 1.46 1.21 -33.80
N PHE A 117 1.65 1.34 -32.49
CA PHE A 117 0.63 1.80 -31.53
C PHE A 117 0.39 3.31 -31.65
N VAL A 118 1.40 4.16 -31.81
CA VAL A 118 1.25 5.58 -32.12
C VAL A 118 0.74 5.79 -33.55
N GLN A 119 1.18 5.03 -34.54
CA GLN A 119 0.58 4.99 -35.87
C GLN A 119 -0.83 4.38 -35.85
N LYS A 120 -1.09 3.44 -34.97
CA LYS A 120 -2.42 2.86 -34.74
C LYS A 120 -3.32 3.83 -34.00
N LEU A 121 -2.83 4.56 -32.99
CA LEU A 121 -3.56 5.67 -32.36
C LEU A 121 -3.78 6.84 -33.33
N GLU A 122 -2.78 7.23 -34.14
CA GLU A 122 -2.91 8.25 -35.19
C GLU A 122 -3.72 7.78 -36.39
N GLN A 123 -3.78 6.45 -36.63
CA GLN A 123 -4.65 5.81 -37.62
C GLN A 123 -6.01 5.45 -37.06
N GLU A 124 -6.15 5.26 -35.75
CA GLU A 124 -7.42 5.07 -35.03
C GLU A 124 -8.14 6.40 -34.81
N GLU A 125 -7.46 7.54 -34.69
CA GLU A 125 -8.07 8.87 -34.90
C GLU A 125 -8.50 9.09 -36.36
N ARG A 126 -8.03 8.27 -37.33
CA ARG A 126 -8.37 8.32 -38.76
C ARG A 126 -9.13 7.11 -39.29
N LYS A 127 -9.25 6.05 -38.50
CA LYS A 127 -10.08 4.89 -38.85
C LYS A 127 -11.30 4.86 -37.95
N GLU A 128 -12.41 5.23 -38.50
CA GLU A 128 -13.71 4.68 -38.11
C GLU A 128 -13.55 3.17 -37.97
N GLY A 129 -13.68 2.66 -36.72
CA GLY A 129 -14.09 1.31 -36.51
C GLY A 129 -13.09 0.21 -36.23
N VAL A 130 -12.30 0.28 -35.13
CA VAL A 130 -12.22 -0.93 -34.29
C VAL A 130 -13.53 -0.91 -33.49
N GLN A 131 -14.46 -1.71 -33.91
CA GLN A 131 -15.76 -1.82 -33.25
C GLN A 131 -15.50 -2.48 -31.90
N LEU A 132 -15.44 -1.68 -30.83
CA LEU A 132 -15.35 -2.18 -29.47
C LEU A 132 -16.54 -3.15 -29.29
N VAL A 133 -16.26 -4.37 -28.88
CA VAL A 133 -17.34 -5.32 -28.56
C VAL A 133 -18.02 -4.81 -27.29
N TRP A 134 -19.33 -4.59 -27.36
CA TRP A 134 -20.13 -4.14 -26.25
C TRP A 134 -20.83 -5.32 -25.59
N LYS A 135 -20.57 -5.53 -24.30
CA LYS A 135 -21.29 -6.52 -23.49
C LYS A 135 -22.49 -5.84 -22.86
N LYS A 136 -23.69 -6.39 -23.06
CA LYS A 136 -24.91 -5.82 -22.49
C LYS A 136 -25.25 -6.47 -21.16
N GLN A 137 -25.55 -5.65 -20.16
CA GLN A 137 -26.06 -6.06 -18.85
C GLN A 137 -27.38 -5.35 -18.56
N THR A 138 -28.45 -6.13 -18.40
CA THR A 138 -29.76 -5.60 -18.00
C THR A 138 -30.00 -5.82 -16.53
N VAL A 139 -30.29 -4.74 -15.81
CA VAL A 139 -30.60 -4.71 -14.38
C VAL A 139 -32.05 -4.23 -14.23
N SER A 140 -32.99 -5.17 -14.17
CA SER A 140 -34.41 -4.88 -14.14
C SER A 140 -35.06 -5.17 -12.80
N GLY A 141 -36.18 -4.52 -12.51
CA GLY A 141 -36.98 -4.77 -11.31
C GLY A 141 -36.32 -4.31 -10.02
N VAL A 142 -35.49 -3.27 -10.05
CA VAL A 142 -34.82 -2.73 -8.87
C VAL A 142 -35.76 -1.83 -8.08
N CYS A 143 -36.39 -2.38 -7.05
CA CYS A 143 -37.27 -1.64 -6.14
C CYS A 143 -36.43 -0.81 -5.16
N VAL A 144 -36.41 0.52 -5.32
CA VAL A 144 -35.57 1.42 -4.48
C VAL A 144 -36.07 1.57 -3.03
N ASP A 145 -37.28 1.12 -2.74
CA ASP A 145 -37.87 1.07 -1.39
C ASP A 145 -37.53 -0.23 -0.65
N GLN A 146 -36.94 -1.23 -1.33
CA GLN A 146 -36.45 -2.47 -0.74
C GLN A 146 -34.94 -2.40 -0.54
N TYR A 147 -34.49 -2.40 0.71
CA TYR A 147 -33.08 -2.26 1.04
C TYR A 147 -32.72 -2.95 2.36
N GLU A 148 -31.44 -3.22 2.54
CA GLU A 148 -30.85 -3.70 3.77
C GLU A 148 -29.71 -2.79 4.22
N LYS A 149 -29.41 -2.77 5.52
CA LYS A 149 -28.27 -1.98 6.01
C LYS A 149 -26.96 -2.56 5.46
N ALA A 150 -26.17 -1.72 4.83
CA ALA A 150 -24.85 -2.13 4.32
C ALA A 150 -23.88 -2.39 5.48
N ALA A 151 -23.06 -3.41 5.32
CA ALA A 151 -21.98 -3.71 6.28
C ALA A 151 -20.70 -2.92 5.95
N TYR A 152 -20.62 -2.30 4.78
CA TYR A 152 -19.44 -1.56 4.33
C TYR A 152 -19.14 -0.36 5.22
N ARG A 153 -17.85 -0.19 5.53
CA ARG A 153 -17.30 1.00 6.19
C ARG A 153 -16.12 1.50 5.37
N ASN A 154 -15.95 2.81 5.30
CA ASN A 154 -14.73 3.42 4.80
C ASN A 154 -13.55 2.91 5.62
N GLY A 155 -12.53 2.44 4.95
CA GLY A 155 -11.53 1.52 5.46
C GLY A 155 -10.49 2.10 6.41
N ILE A 156 -9.38 1.37 6.49
CA ILE A 156 -8.22 1.67 7.33
C ILE A 156 -7.15 2.34 6.45
N LEU A 157 -6.58 3.45 6.90
CA LEU A 157 -5.35 3.99 6.32
C LEU A 157 -4.17 3.22 6.92
N THR A 158 -3.50 2.37 6.14
CA THR A 158 -2.36 1.59 6.60
C THR A 158 -1.06 2.29 6.26
N ILE A 159 -0.33 2.69 7.28
CA ILE A 159 0.96 3.39 7.17
C ILE A 159 2.08 2.40 7.48
N ARG A 160 3.02 2.24 6.55
CA ARG A 160 4.12 1.27 6.65
C ARG A 160 4.93 1.39 7.93
N ARG A 161 5.19 2.62 8.42
CA ARG A 161 5.99 2.87 9.62
C ARG A 161 5.39 4.01 10.43
N ALA A 162 5.34 3.83 11.74
CA ALA A 162 4.82 4.84 12.66
C ALA A 162 5.50 6.21 12.51
N ASN A 163 6.83 6.25 12.30
CA ASN A 163 7.59 7.48 12.13
C ASN A 163 7.21 8.27 10.86
N HIS A 164 6.63 7.62 9.82
CA HIS A 164 6.15 8.35 8.63
C HIS A 164 5.04 9.34 8.99
N LEU A 165 4.23 9.06 10.02
CA LEU A 165 3.22 9.99 10.52
C LEU A 165 3.81 11.25 11.22
N LEU A 166 5.13 11.30 11.43
CA LEU A 166 5.82 12.48 11.92
C LEU A 166 6.27 13.40 10.78
N MET A 167 6.28 12.92 9.54
CA MET A 167 6.69 13.67 8.36
C MET A 167 5.58 14.64 7.94
N TYR A 168 5.92 15.92 7.75
CA TYR A 168 4.96 16.96 7.41
C TYR A 168 4.08 16.60 6.19
N GLN A 169 4.68 16.13 5.10
CA GLN A 169 3.95 15.75 3.88
C GLN A 169 2.93 14.64 4.12
N VAL A 170 3.32 13.61 4.86
CA VAL A 170 2.43 12.49 5.20
C VAL A 170 1.28 12.95 6.08
N ARG A 171 1.56 13.81 7.07
CA ARG A 171 0.53 14.37 7.97
C ARG A 171 -0.53 15.16 7.20
N GLU A 172 -0.09 16.07 6.33
CA GLU A 172 -1.03 16.89 5.54
C GLU A 172 -1.83 16.04 4.54
N ALA A 173 -1.18 15.06 3.90
CA ALA A 173 -1.87 14.13 3.01
C ALA A 173 -2.88 13.23 3.76
N VAL A 174 -2.56 12.74 4.96
CA VAL A 174 -3.52 11.99 5.80
C VAL A 174 -4.72 12.86 6.16
N LYS A 175 -4.51 14.12 6.57
CA LYS A 175 -5.62 15.06 6.84
C LYS A 175 -6.50 15.27 5.62
N GLN A 176 -5.90 15.45 4.44
CA GLN A 176 -6.62 15.59 3.18
C GLN A 176 -7.44 14.33 2.86
N ILE A 177 -6.81 13.16 2.91
CA ILE A 177 -7.46 11.87 2.63
C ILE A 177 -8.65 11.63 3.58
N VAL A 178 -8.46 11.85 4.88
CA VAL A 178 -9.55 11.69 5.86
C VAL A 178 -10.71 12.62 5.55
N LYS A 179 -10.42 13.90 5.25
CA LYS A 179 -11.44 14.90 4.94
C LYS A 179 -12.21 14.59 3.66
N GLU A 180 -11.53 14.12 2.60
CA GLU A 180 -12.13 13.95 1.27
C GLU A 180 -12.69 12.53 1.05
N LEU A 181 -12.08 11.50 1.66
CA LEU A 181 -12.44 10.10 1.45
C LEU A 181 -13.12 9.44 2.66
N HIS A 182 -13.27 10.18 3.77
CA HIS A 182 -13.99 9.76 4.98
C HIS A 182 -13.49 8.44 5.60
N PHE A 183 -12.18 8.17 5.56
CA PHE A 183 -11.60 7.07 6.32
C PHE A 183 -11.80 7.27 7.81
N THR A 184 -12.08 6.19 8.52
CA THR A 184 -12.42 6.21 9.97
C THR A 184 -11.34 5.61 10.84
N ASP A 185 -10.46 4.82 10.27
CA ASP A 185 -9.49 4.03 11.00
C ASP A 185 -8.08 4.24 10.42
N ILE A 186 -7.07 4.04 11.27
CA ILE A 186 -5.66 4.07 10.85
C ILE A 186 -4.90 2.91 11.47
N TYR A 187 -4.08 2.24 10.69
CA TYR A 187 -3.15 1.22 11.13
C TYR A 187 -1.73 1.65 10.82
N PHE A 188 -0.80 1.47 11.72
CA PHE A 188 0.60 1.76 11.47
C PHE A 188 1.48 0.69 12.10
N HIS A 189 2.53 0.33 11.35
CA HIS A 189 3.50 -0.66 11.75
C HIS A 189 4.62 -0.04 12.60
N GLU A 190 5.33 -0.90 13.32
CA GLU A 190 6.64 -0.61 13.90
C GLU A 190 6.64 0.53 14.94
N LEU A 191 5.63 0.58 15.83
CA LEU A 191 5.58 1.63 16.85
C LEU A 191 6.83 1.69 17.73
N PHE A 192 7.44 0.55 18.05
CA PHE A 192 8.59 0.47 18.93
C PHE A 192 9.94 0.44 18.20
N ASN A 193 9.95 0.73 16.91
CA ASN A 193 11.19 0.88 16.18
C ASN A 193 12.03 2.02 16.76
N ASP A 194 13.36 1.88 16.70
CA ASP A 194 14.31 2.82 17.34
C ASP A 194 14.18 4.26 16.84
N ASP A 195 13.68 4.49 15.61
CA ASP A 195 13.44 5.83 15.09
C ASP A 195 12.26 6.56 15.76
N MET A 196 11.39 5.83 16.46
CA MET A 196 10.38 6.42 17.35
C MET A 196 10.93 6.86 18.71
N GLU A 197 12.15 6.43 19.06
CA GLU A 197 12.87 6.82 20.28
C GLU A 197 12.11 6.58 21.59
N ILE A 198 11.17 5.62 21.61
CA ILE A 198 10.32 5.38 22.80
C ILE A 198 11.11 4.74 23.94
N TYR A 199 12.13 3.93 23.62
CA TYR A 199 12.90 3.19 24.62
C TYR A 199 14.38 3.55 24.56
N SER A 200 14.98 3.75 25.72
CA SER A 200 16.42 3.88 25.91
C SER A 200 16.84 3.31 27.26
N ILE A 201 18.14 3.23 27.51
CA ILE A 201 18.71 2.83 28.79
C ILE A 201 19.60 3.98 29.34
N ASP A 202 19.56 4.20 30.63
CA ASP A 202 20.45 5.15 31.27
C ASP A 202 21.88 4.59 31.41
N PRO A 203 22.89 5.39 31.84
CA PRO A 203 24.24 4.91 32.02
C PRO A 203 24.40 3.78 33.06
N TYR A 204 23.38 3.52 33.86
CA TYR A 204 23.36 2.47 34.88
C TYR A 204 22.61 1.20 34.36
N GLY A 205 22.13 1.21 33.12
CA GLY A 205 21.39 0.09 32.51
C GLY A 205 19.90 0.08 32.81
N ASN A 206 19.33 1.13 33.43
CA ASN A 206 17.91 1.16 33.74
C ASN A 206 17.08 1.64 32.53
N PRO A 207 15.89 1.03 32.26
CA PRO A 207 14.99 1.46 31.20
C PRO A 207 14.53 2.91 31.36
N LYS A 208 14.54 3.67 30.26
CA LYS A 208 13.96 5.01 30.12
C LYS A 208 12.95 5.03 28.98
N TYR A 209 11.85 5.72 29.19
CA TYR A 209 10.76 5.82 28.23
C TYR A 209 10.55 7.28 27.81
N HIS A 210 10.43 7.53 26.50
CA HIS A 210 10.26 8.85 25.92
C HIS A 210 9.01 8.87 25.05
N PHE A 211 8.11 9.80 25.29
CA PHE A 211 6.80 9.79 24.64
C PHE A 211 6.58 10.94 23.65
N TYR A 212 7.60 11.78 23.41
CA TYR A 212 7.45 12.96 22.58
C TYR A 212 6.98 12.63 21.15
N LYS A 213 7.64 11.67 20.47
CA LYS A 213 7.24 11.23 19.12
C LYS A 213 5.94 10.44 19.15
N LEU A 214 5.73 9.63 20.17
CA LEU A 214 4.48 8.93 20.41
C LEU A 214 3.30 9.93 20.49
N ASP A 215 3.48 10.98 21.29
CA ASP A 215 2.47 12.03 21.47
C ASP A 215 2.16 12.73 20.14
N GLN A 216 3.17 13.13 19.38
CA GLN A 216 2.96 13.76 18.07
C GLN A 216 2.18 12.89 17.09
N LEU A 217 2.43 11.57 17.09
CA LEU A 217 1.72 10.61 16.27
C LEU A 217 0.26 10.53 16.68
N PHE A 218 0.00 10.25 17.95
CA PHE A 218 -1.37 10.07 18.43
C PHE A 218 -2.17 11.38 18.49
N ASP A 219 -1.52 12.54 18.65
CA ASP A 219 -2.19 13.85 18.53
C ASP A 219 -2.77 14.02 17.12
N LEU A 220 -2.03 13.63 16.06
CA LEU A 220 -2.55 13.62 14.68
C LEU A 220 -3.74 12.67 14.52
N VAL A 221 -3.61 11.44 15.04
CA VAL A 221 -4.67 10.43 14.96
C VAL A 221 -5.96 10.94 15.59
N VAL A 222 -5.83 11.56 16.78
CA VAL A 222 -6.96 12.13 17.52
C VAL A 222 -7.51 13.39 16.84
N GLU A 223 -6.65 14.28 16.32
CA GLU A 223 -7.04 15.46 15.54
C GLU A 223 -7.86 15.09 14.31
N CYS A 224 -7.47 14.03 13.61
CA CYS A 224 -8.20 13.53 12.45
C CYS A 224 -9.46 12.72 12.80
N GLY A 225 -9.74 12.45 14.06
CA GLY A 225 -10.90 11.64 14.49
C GLY A 225 -10.77 10.15 14.13
N LEU A 226 -9.55 9.66 13.88
CA LEU A 226 -9.30 8.28 13.49
C LEU A 226 -9.23 7.33 14.68
N THR A 227 -9.72 6.10 14.49
CA THR A 227 -9.55 5.00 15.44
C THR A 227 -8.28 4.23 15.10
N PRO A 228 -7.26 4.19 15.98
CA PRO A 228 -6.01 3.51 15.65
C PRO A 228 -6.09 1.99 15.86
N TYR A 229 -5.45 1.27 14.94
CA TYR A 229 -4.95 -0.07 15.11
C TYR A 229 -3.43 0.04 15.35
N VAL A 230 -3.00 -0.28 16.55
CA VAL A 230 -1.64 -0.04 17.03
C VAL A 230 -0.84 -1.33 17.00
N GLU A 231 0.13 -1.42 16.12
CA GLU A 231 1.04 -2.56 16.11
C GLU A 231 2.16 -2.35 17.14
N LEU A 232 2.16 -3.19 18.17
CA LEU A 232 3.20 -3.24 19.19
C LEU A 232 4.37 -4.08 18.66
N ALA A 233 5.19 -3.46 17.85
CA ALA A 233 6.37 -4.01 17.17
C ALA A 233 7.34 -2.88 16.77
N PHE A 234 8.58 -3.15 16.51
CA PHE A 234 9.37 -4.35 16.82
C PHE A 234 10.00 -4.22 18.20
N VAL A 235 10.82 -5.21 18.62
CA VAL A 235 11.60 -5.07 19.85
C VAL A 235 12.68 -4.02 19.63
N PRO A 236 12.78 -2.96 20.49
CA PRO A 236 13.84 -1.98 20.39
C PRO A 236 15.24 -2.63 20.40
N PHE A 237 16.16 -2.07 19.63
CA PHE A 237 17.53 -2.60 19.50
C PHE A 237 18.20 -2.89 20.84
N LEU A 238 18.12 -1.95 21.78
CA LEU A 238 18.75 -2.07 23.10
C LEU A 238 18.08 -3.11 24.01
N MET A 239 16.92 -3.62 23.63
CA MET A 239 16.17 -4.65 24.37
C MET A 239 16.33 -6.04 23.73
N ALA A 240 16.80 -6.15 22.50
CA ALA A 240 16.81 -7.35 21.73
C ALA A 240 17.89 -8.34 22.19
N GLU A 241 17.56 -9.65 22.19
CA GLU A 241 18.48 -10.74 22.59
C GLU A 241 19.69 -10.88 21.65
N ASN A 242 19.49 -10.68 20.35
CA ASN A 242 20.52 -10.83 19.33
C ASN A 242 20.49 -9.68 18.33
N VAL A 243 21.52 -8.84 18.37
CA VAL A 243 21.62 -7.60 17.61
C VAL A 243 22.07 -7.82 16.15
N THR A 244 22.45 -9.04 15.77
CA THR A 244 23.08 -9.35 14.47
C THR A 244 22.10 -9.50 13.31
N ARG A 245 20.80 -9.44 13.54
CA ARG A 245 19.78 -9.68 12.51
C ARG A 245 18.90 -8.44 12.29
N LYS A 246 19.32 -7.58 11.37
CA LYS A 246 18.44 -6.59 10.78
C LYS A 246 17.55 -7.26 9.75
N THR A 247 16.25 -6.98 9.77
CA THR A 247 15.41 -7.34 8.64
C THR A 247 15.85 -6.53 7.42
N MET A 248 16.00 -7.18 6.27
CA MET A 248 16.40 -6.48 5.05
C MET A 248 15.37 -5.45 4.58
N VAL A 249 14.13 -5.55 5.07
CA VAL A 249 13.01 -4.71 4.60
C VAL A 249 12.93 -3.38 5.33
N HIS A 250 13.29 -3.30 6.63
CA HIS A 250 12.97 -2.11 7.44
C HIS A 250 14.06 -1.64 8.40
N ASN A 251 15.27 -2.14 8.34
CA ASN A 251 16.31 -1.88 9.35
C ASN A 251 15.86 -2.17 10.81
N SER A 252 14.79 -2.93 10.97
CA SER A 252 14.18 -3.27 12.25
C SER A 252 14.70 -4.59 12.77
N VAL A 253 14.68 -4.76 14.09
CA VAL A 253 15.18 -5.99 14.74
C VAL A 253 14.01 -6.91 15.03
N SER A 254 13.81 -7.93 14.19
CA SER A 254 12.81 -8.98 14.42
C SER A 254 13.35 -10.06 15.37
N ASN A 255 13.66 -9.66 16.61
CA ASN A 255 14.22 -10.54 17.63
C ASN A 255 13.36 -10.55 18.89
N MET A 256 13.56 -11.58 19.73
CA MET A 256 12.98 -11.62 21.06
C MET A 256 13.64 -10.56 21.98
N PRO A 257 12.92 -10.04 22.97
CA PRO A 257 13.54 -9.32 24.05
C PRO A 257 14.50 -10.23 24.81
N ALA A 258 15.70 -9.72 25.16
CA ALA A 258 16.63 -10.43 26.05
C ALA A 258 16.02 -10.67 27.44
N ASP A 259 15.18 -9.73 27.88
CA ASP A 259 14.40 -9.81 29.11
C ASP A 259 12.93 -9.48 28.84
N MET A 260 12.07 -10.46 29.01
CA MET A 260 10.64 -10.34 28.81
C MET A 260 9.98 -9.38 29.83
N GLU A 261 10.59 -9.14 30.99
CA GLU A 261 10.09 -8.15 31.95
C GLU A 261 10.26 -6.71 31.42
N GLN A 262 11.35 -6.44 30.73
CA GLN A 262 11.54 -5.14 30.09
C GLN A 262 10.50 -4.91 28.97
N TRP A 263 10.18 -5.95 28.19
CA TRP A 263 9.11 -5.88 27.20
C TRP A 263 7.75 -5.59 27.85
N ARG A 264 7.40 -6.33 28.90
CA ARG A 264 6.16 -6.08 29.67
C ARG A 264 6.13 -4.65 30.22
N GLY A 265 7.27 -4.16 30.70
CA GLY A 265 7.43 -2.79 31.19
C GLY A 265 7.19 -1.76 30.10
N LEU A 266 7.77 -1.94 28.92
CA LEU A 266 7.58 -1.05 27.76
C LEU A 266 6.10 -0.97 27.36
N VAL A 267 5.46 -2.11 27.10
CA VAL A 267 4.04 -2.16 26.74
C VAL A 267 3.19 -1.47 27.78
N ARG A 268 3.38 -1.80 29.06
CA ARG A 268 2.63 -1.18 30.18
C ARG A 268 2.79 0.33 30.20
N LYS A 269 4.02 0.83 30.12
CA LYS A 269 4.32 2.26 30.21
C LYS A 269 3.71 3.05 29.05
N VAL A 270 3.74 2.49 27.83
CA VAL A 270 3.10 3.11 26.67
C VAL A 270 1.59 3.19 26.85
N ILE A 271 0.93 2.09 27.23
CA ILE A 271 -0.54 2.09 27.39
C ILE A 271 -0.98 2.99 28.54
N GLU A 272 -0.30 2.95 29.71
CA GLU A 272 -0.56 3.85 30.83
C GLU A 272 -0.44 5.32 30.41
N HIS A 273 0.62 5.68 29.65
CA HIS A 273 0.82 7.02 29.13
C HIS A 273 -0.31 7.45 28.18
N LEU A 274 -0.67 6.59 27.21
CA LEU A 274 -1.77 6.88 26.29
C LEU A 274 -3.10 7.09 27.03
N MET A 275 -3.41 6.25 28.04
CA MET A 275 -4.59 6.42 28.87
C MET A 275 -4.57 7.71 29.71
N GLN A 276 -3.40 8.08 30.22
CA GLN A 276 -3.24 9.33 30.97
C GLN A 276 -3.41 10.56 30.08
N ARG A 277 -2.89 10.52 28.84
CA ARG A 277 -2.94 11.66 27.93
C ARG A 277 -4.30 11.83 27.23
N TYR A 278 -4.86 10.76 26.72
CA TYR A 278 -6.07 10.80 25.88
C TYR A 278 -7.35 10.39 26.58
N GLY A 279 -7.23 9.92 27.81
CA GLY A 279 -8.37 9.40 28.58
C GLY A 279 -8.61 7.90 28.40
N LYS A 280 -8.90 7.22 29.50
CA LYS A 280 -9.10 5.76 29.52
C LYS A 280 -10.19 5.31 28.56
N GLU A 281 -11.37 5.93 28.59
CA GLU A 281 -12.52 5.54 27.77
C GLU A 281 -12.23 5.63 26.26
N LYS A 282 -11.42 6.60 25.84
CA LYS A 282 -11.00 6.76 24.45
C LYS A 282 -10.03 5.66 24.03
N VAL A 283 -9.03 5.37 24.85
CA VAL A 283 -8.02 4.33 24.55
C VAL A 283 -8.63 2.93 24.56
N LEU A 284 -9.69 2.69 25.34
CA LEU A 284 -10.44 1.42 25.31
C LEU A 284 -11.20 1.17 23.99
N GLN A 285 -11.37 2.20 23.16
CA GLN A 285 -11.92 2.06 21.80
C GLN A 285 -10.85 1.75 20.77
N TRP A 286 -9.57 1.86 21.12
CA TRP A 286 -8.45 1.58 20.23
C TRP A 286 -8.17 0.08 20.13
N ASN A 287 -7.52 -0.31 19.06
CA ASN A 287 -7.23 -1.69 18.74
C ASN A 287 -5.71 -1.93 18.79
N PHE A 288 -5.29 -2.99 19.45
CA PHE A 288 -3.89 -3.33 19.58
C PHE A 288 -3.62 -4.68 18.94
N CYS A 289 -2.51 -4.81 18.25
CA CYS A 289 -2.02 -6.08 17.70
C CYS A 289 -0.53 -6.24 18.00
N VAL A 290 -0.10 -7.49 18.02
CA VAL A 290 1.28 -7.84 18.28
C VAL A 290 1.88 -8.34 17.00
N TRP A 291 2.77 -7.56 16.42
CA TRP A 291 3.46 -7.84 15.16
C TRP A 291 2.55 -8.17 13.98
N SER A 292 3.00 -7.77 12.79
CA SER A 292 2.41 -8.17 11.52
C SER A 292 3.23 -9.27 10.88
N SER A 293 2.57 -10.13 10.11
CA SER A 293 3.20 -11.13 9.24
C SER A 293 4.30 -11.98 9.90
N PRO A 294 4.05 -12.59 11.09
CA PRO A 294 5.05 -13.47 11.73
C PRO A 294 5.33 -14.72 10.92
N ASP A 295 4.47 -15.06 9.96
CA ASP A 295 4.56 -16.13 8.99
C ASP A 295 5.41 -15.77 7.76
N ASN A 296 5.76 -14.49 7.59
CA ASN A 296 6.58 -14.03 6.47
C ASN A 296 8.04 -14.48 6.63
N LYS A 297 8.44 -15.51 5.89
CA LYS A 297 9.80 -16.08 5.92
C LYS A 297 10.87 -15.08 5.47
N ALA A 298 10.52 -14.07 4.70
CA ALA A 298 11.46 -13.04 4.25
C ALA A 298 11.84 -12.06 5.37
N ILE A 299 10.88 -11.74 6.24
CA ILE A 299 11.09 -10.87 7.40
C ILE A 299 11.61 -11.68 8.58
N ASN A 300 11.09 -12.87 8.80
CA ASN A 300 11.32 -13.72 9.97
C ASN A 300 12.20 -14.95 9.63
N GLN A 301 13.38 -14.75 9.05
CA GLN A 301 14.29 -15.84 8.74
C GLN A 301 14.61 -16.65 10.00
N SER A 302 14.10 -17.89 10.05
CA SER A 302 14.43 -18.99 10.97
C SER A 302 14.51 -18.73 12.49
N ALA A 303 14.70 -17.50 12.95
CA ALA A 303 14.88 -17.19 14.38
C ALA A 303 13.55 -16.85 15.09
N PHE A 304 12.56 -16.40 14.35
CA PHE A 304 11.23 -16.15 14.87
C PHE A 304 10.34 -17.38 14.59
N ALA A 305 10.70 -18.51 15.21
CA ALA A 305 9.82 -19.68 15.17
C ALA A 305 8.42 -19.29 15.70
N LYS A 306 7.37 -19.94 15.20
CA LYS A 306 5.99 -19.80 15.73
C LYS A 306 5.97 -19.69 17.26
N LYS A 307 6.81 -20.48 17.96
CA LYS A 307 6.95 -20.49 19.41
C LYS A 307 7.35 -19.14 20.00
N ASN A 308 8.27 -18.41 19.38
CA ASN A 308 8.73 -17.11 19.86
C ASN A 308 7.63 -16.05 19.68
N TYR A 309 6.94 -16.06 18.54
CA TYR A 309 5.79 -15.20 18.32
C TYR A 309 4.71 -15.46 19.37
N TYR A 310 4.37 -16.72 19.64
CA TYR A 310 3.36 -17.07 20.62
C TYR A 310 3.71 -16.60 22.03
N ALA A 311 4.99 -16.67 22.39
CA ALA A 311 5.46 -16.19 23.68
C ALA A 311 5.28 -14.66 23.83
N ILE A 312 5.70 -13.87 22.83
CA ILE A 312 5.58 -12.40 22.89
C ILE A 312 4.11 -11.95 22.81
N TYR A 313 3.28 -12.66 22.01
CA TYR A 313 1.84 -12.43 21.97
C TYR A 313 1.21 -12.63 23.34
N LEU A 314 1.45 -13.78 23.97
CA LEU A 314 0.87 -14.12 25.26
C LEU A 314 1.26 -13.11 26.36
N GLU A 315 2.52 -12.74 26.43
CA GLU A 315 3.00 -11.80 27.42
C GLU A 315 2.45 -10.38 27.18
N THR A 316 2.34 -9.97 25.92
CA THR A 316 1.70 -8.69 25.58
C THR A 316 0.21 -8.71 25.90
N TRP A 317 -0.50 -9.78 25.54
CA TRP A 317 -1.92 -9.97 25.85
C TRP A 317 -2.19 -9.89 27.35
N LYS A 318 -1.37 -10.59 28.18
CA LYS A 318 -1.48 -10.55 29.65
C LYS A 318 -1.32 -9.13 30.19
N VAL A 319 -0.33 -8.37 29.71
CA VAL A 319 -0.12 -6.98 30.14
C VAL A 319 -1.31 -6.12 29.78
N LEU A 320 -1.81 -6.19 28.54
CA LEU A 320 -2.94 -5.40 28.09
C LEU A 320 -4.22 -5.71 28.88
N LYS A 321 -4.54 -6.99 29.04
CA LYS A 321 -5.75 -7.42 29.78
C LYS A 321 -5.62 -7.20 31.31
N ALA A 322 -4.42 -7.15 31.85
CA ALA A 322 -4.20 -6.78 33.26
C ALA A 322 -4.37 -5.27 33.49
N ILE A 323 -4.12 -4.41 32.50
CA ILE A 323 -4.40 -2.96 32.58
C ILE A 323 -5.93 -2.74 32.54
N ASP A 324 -6.60 -3.29 31.56
CA ASP A 324 -8.06 -3.34 31.48
C ASP A 324 -8.52 -4.50 30.57
N PRO A 325 -9.46 -5.36 31.04
CA PRO A 325 -9.98 -6.48 30.24
C PRO A 325 -10.69 -6.06 28.95
N LYS A 326 -11.14 -4.81 28.84
CA LYS A 326 -11.84 -4.28 27.65
C LYS A 326 -10.90 -3.88 26.52
N ILE A 327 -9.59 -3.80 26.76
CA ILE A 327 -8.61 -3.49 25.70
C ILE A 327 -8.73 -4.54 24.59
N GLN A 328 -8.90 -4.08 23.34
CA GLN A 328 -9.05 -4.95 22.18
C GLN A 328 -7.69 -5.41 21.68
N VAL A 329 -7.48 -6.74 21.59
CA VAL A 329 -6.24 -7.35 21.12
C VAL A 329 -6.54 -8.23 19.90
N GLY A 330 -5.90 -7.93 18.76
CA GLY A 330 -6.12 -8.65 17.51
C GLY A 330 -5.16 -9.79 17.28
N THR A 331 -5.46 -10.58 16.25
CA THR A 331 -4.52 -11.58 15.71
C THR A 331 -3.33 -10.88 15.05
N PRO A 332 -2.23 -11.59 14.76
CA PRO A 332 -1.25 -11.11 13.79
C PRO A 332 -1.89 -11.01 12.41
N ALA A 333 -1.51 -9.99 11.65
CA ALA A 333 -1.93 -9.89 10.25
C ALA A 333 -1.14 -10.90 9.41
N LEU A 334 -1.69 -12.10 9.21
CA LEU A 334 -1.07 -13.17 8.44
C LEU A 334 -1.14 -12.90 6.94
N MET A 335 -0.12 -13.39 6.22
CA MET A 335 -0.05 -13.32 4.76
C MET A 335 -0.99 -14.30 4.08
N THR A 336 -1.40 -13.96 2.85
CA THR A 336 -2.33 -14.73 2.01
C THR A 336 -2.07 -16.24 2.01
N GLN A 337 -0.82 -16.66 1.75
CA GLN A 337 -0.51 -18.09 1.64
C GLN A 337 -0.79 -18.87 2.93
N SER A 338 -0.34 -18.36 4.08
CA SER A 338 -0.60 -19.01 5.37
C SER A 338 -2.09 -19.07 5.71
N LEU A 339 -2.87 -18.10 5.20
CA LEU A 339 -4.33 -18.10 5.34
C LEU A 339 -4.99 -19.16 4.48
N LEU A 340 -4.49 -19.38 3.26
CA LEU A 340 -4.97 -20.43 2.36
C LEU A 340 -4.66 -21.81 2.89
N GLU A 341 -3.45 -22.03 3.39
CA GLU A 341 -3.03 -23.29 4.01
C GLU A 341 -3.79 -23.57 5.33
N GLY A 342 -4.12 -22.52 6.08
CA GLY A 342 -4.86 -22.59 7.34
C GLY A 342 -4.10 -23.19 8.54
N GLU A 343 -2.96 -23.81 8.31
CA GLU A 343 -2.20 -24.50 9.35
C GLU A 343 -1.70 -23.56 10.45
N TRP A 344 -1.18 -22.39 10.07
CA TRP A 344 -0.66 -21.41 11.02
C TRP A 344 -1.78 -20.88 11.94
N MET A 345 -2.92 -20.55 11.35
CA MET A 345 -4.10 -20.05 12.08
C MET A 345 -4.63 -21.11 13.07
N ASN A 346 -4.71 -22.37 12.64
CA ASN A 346 -5.16 -23.47 13.49
C ASN A 346 -4.22 -23.69 14.69
N HIS A 347 -2.90 -23.66 14.48
CA HIS A 347 -1.93 -23.77 15.56
C HIS A 347 -2.00 -22.58 16.53
N PHE A 348 -2.15 -21.37 16.02
CA PHE A 348 -2.30 -20.18 16.85
C PHE A 348 -3.57 -20.23 17.67
N ASN A 349 -4.69 -20.66 17.07
CA ASN A 349 -5.95 -20.84 17.80
C ASN A 349 -5.81 -21.85 18.94
N HIS A 350 -5.19 -23.01 18.67
CA HIS A 350 -4.96 -24.03 19.70
C HIS A 350 -4.15 -23.46 20.87
N PHE A 351 -3.06 -22.78 20.57
CA PHE A 351 -2.23 -22.08 21.56
C PHE A 351 -3.06 -21.07 22.39
N CYS A 352 -3.89 -20.26 21.73
CA CYS A 352 -4.71 -19.26 22.41
C CYS A 352 -5.77 -19.90 23.34
N CYS A 353 -6.36 -21.01 22.92
CA CYS A 353 -7.31 -21.76 23.75
C CYS A 353 -6.63 -22.35 24.99
N GLU A 354 -5.46 -22.98 24.83
CA GLU A 354 -4.71 -23.56 25.94
C GLU A 354 -4.24 -22.53 26.97
N ASN A 355 -3.95 -21.31 26.52
CA ASN A 355 -3.42 -20.24 27.36
C ASN A 355 -4.49 -19.19 27.77
N ASN A 356 -5.76 -19.38 27.41
CA ASN A 356 -6.86 -18.44 27.66
C ASN A 356 -6.54 -17.02 27.18
N CYS A 357 -5.95 -16.85 25.99
CA CYS A 357 -5.54 -15.57 25.41
C CYS A 357 -6.14 -15.36 24.02
N LEU A 358 -7.44 -15.63 23.86
CA LEU A 358 -8.15 -15.45 22.59
C LEU A 358 -8.10 -13.99 22.12
N PRO A 359 -7.94 -13.77 20.80
CA PRO A 359 -8.01 -12.43 20.23
C PRO A 359 -9.46 -11.91 20.18
N ASP A 360 -9.62 -10.58 20.22
CA ASP A 360 -10.92 -9.90 20.13
C ASP A 360 -11.33 -9.60 18.68
N PHE A 361 -10.39 -9.57 17.74
CA PHE A 361 -10.64 -9.35 16.31
C PHE A 361 -9.58 -10.05 15.46
N VAL A 362 -9.85 -10.21 14.15
CA VAL A 362 -8.92 -10.81 13.20
C VAL A 362 -8.38 -9.77 12.25
N MET A 363 -7.05 -9.75 12.08
CA MET A 363 -6.34 -9.02 11.05
C MET A 363 -5.69 -9.98 10.05
N VAL A 364 -5.69 -9.56 8.77
CA VAL A 364 -5.08 -10.32 7.67
C VAL A 364 -4.48 -9.37 6.64
N ASN A 365 -3.49 -9.85 5.88
CA ASN A 365 -2.92 -9.19 4.70
C ASN A 365 -3.26 -10.02 3.46
N LEU A 366 -4.02 -9.44 2.53
CA LEU A 366 -4.52 -10.14 1.35
C LEU A 366 -3.88 -9.60 0.07
N TYR A 367 -2.92 -10.33 -0.43
CA TYR A 367 -2.33 -10.11 -1.75
C TYR A 367 -2.72 -11.24 -2.68
N MET A 368 -3.21 -10.92 -3.89
CA MET A 368 -3.71 -11.91 -4.84
C MET A 368 -2.58 -12.63 -5.57
N ILE A 369 -1.69 -13.26 -4.81
CA ILE A 369 -0.54 -14.03 -5.30
C ILE A 369 -0.56 -15.45 -4.74
N GLU A 370 -0.17 -16.42 -5.57
CA GLU A 370 -0.12 -17.83 -5.21
C GLU A 370 1.23 -18.28 -4.63
N ASN A 371 2.32 -17.66 -5.09
CA ASN A 371 3.64 -18.00 -4.64
C ASN A 371 4.09 -17.21 -3.41
N ASP A 372 4.98 -17.81 -2.62
CA ASP A 372 5.50 -17.21 -1.40
C ASP A 372 6.53 -16.08 -1.70
N LEU A 373 6.71 -15.19 -0.73
CA LEU A 373 7.70 -14.11 -0.81
C LEU A 373 9.14 -14.62 -0.99
N ALA A 374 9.45 -15.83 -0.51
CA ALA A 374 10.78 -16.40 -0.69
C ALA A 374 11.05 -16.75 -2.16
N SER A 375 10.02 -17.13 -2.91
CA SER A 375 10.10 -17.34 -4.36
C SER A 375 10.31 -16.02 -5.09
N ILE A 376 9.61 -14.95 -4.68
CA ILE A 376 9.76 -13.61 -5.23
C ILE A 376 11.18 -13.06 -4.96
N GLN A 377 11.74 -13.28 -3.78
CA GLN A 377 13.12 -12.90 -3.46
C GLN A 377 14.17 -13.61 -4.30
N LYS A 378 13.85 -14.81 -4.82
CA LYS A 378 14.69 -15.54 -5.77
C LYS A 378 14.51 -15.07 -7.21
N HIS A 379 13.87 -13.90 -7.41
CA HIS A 379 13.57 -13.32 -8.73
C HIS A 379 12.63 -14.16 -9.61
N LEU A 380 11.86 -15.05 -9.00
CA LEU A 380 10.76 -15.70 -9.72
C LEU A 380 9.61 -14.69 -9.87
N PRO A 381 8.98 -14.62 -11.05
CA PRO A 381 7.83 -13.74 -11.24
C PRO A 381 6.70 -14.17 -10.30
N PRO A 382 5.88 -13.23 -9.79
CA PRO A 382 4.71 -13.59 -9.01
C PRO A 382 3.71 -14.31 -9.91
N VAL A 383 3.04 -15.28 -9.33
CA VAL A 383 1.84 -15.87 -9.92
C VAL A 383 0.64 -15.20 -9.27
N ILE A 384 -0.08 -14.40 -10.05
CA ILE A 384 -1.26 -13.67 -9.58
C ILE A 384 -2.48 -14.59 -9.73
N MET A 385 -3.39 -14.55 -8.77
CA MET A 385 -4.66 -15.26 -8.87
C MET A 385 -5.50 -14.66 -9.99
N ASP A 386 -5.81 -15.44 -11.00
CA ASP A 386 -6.52 -14.99 -12.21
C ASP A 386 -8.05 -14.86 -12.03
N ALA A 387 -8.61 -15.40 -10.93
CA ALA A 387 -10.04 -15.37 -10.69
C ALA A 387 -10.53 -13.95 -10.32
N PRO A 388 -11.48 -13.36 -11.07
CA PRO A 388 -12.01 -12.01 -10.80
C PRO A 388 -12.64 -11.84 -9.41
N ASP A 389 -13.08 -12.93 -8.78
CA ASP A 389 -13.69 -12.95 -7.44
C ASP A 389 -12.78 -13.54 -6.36
N ALA A 390 -11.46 -13.61 -6.61
CA ALA A 390 -10.46 -14.18 -5.71
C ALA A 390 -10.53 -13.59 -4.30
N MET A 391 -10.61 -12.27 -4.17
CA MET A 391 -10.71 -11.57 -2.88
C MET A 391 -11.91 -12.06 -2.06
N LYS A 392 -13.09 -12.12 -2.67
CA LYS A 392 -14.32 -12.57 -2.01
C LYS A 392 -14.23 -14.03 -1.57
N LYS A 393 -13.69 -14.90 -2.43
CA LYS A 393 -13.47 -16.32 -2.11
C LYS A 393 -12.54 -16.49 -0.91
N MET A 394 -11.45 -15.73 -0.87
CA MET A 394 -10.52 -15.75 0.26
C MET A 394 -11.18 -15.30 1.56
N ILE A 395 -11.94 -14.21 1.54
CA ILE A 395 -12.68 -13.73 2.72
C ILE A 395 -13.63 -14.83 3.23
N HIS A 396 -14.35 -15.49 2.33
CA HIS A 396 -15.22 -16.62 2.72
C HIS A 396 -14.43 -17.78 3.30
N GLN A 397 -13.28 -18.14 2.74
CA GLN A 397 -12.42 -19.19 3.27
C GLN A 397 -11.90 -18.85 4.67
N ILE A 398 -11.41 -17.61 4.87
CA ILE A 398 -10.97 -17.13 6.18
C ILE A 398 -12.10 -17.19 7.20
N LYS A 399 -13.29 -16.73 6.85
CA LYS A 399 -14.46 -16.78 7.72
C LYS A 399 -14.87 -18.22 8.06
N ASN A 400 -14.74 -19.15 7.12
CA ASN A 400 -15.04 -20.55 7.37
C ASN A 400 -13.98 -21.21 8.27
N ASN A 401 -12.69 -20.95 8.07
CA ASN A 401 -11.63 -21.39 8.95
C ASN A 401 -11.81 -20.86 10.37
N ASN A 402 -12.23 -19.61 10.52
CA ASN A 402 -12.52 -19.02 11.83
C ASN A 402 -13.67 -19.67 12.55
N LYS A 403 -14.72 -20.14 11.84
CA LYS A 403 -15.81 -20.92 12.45
C LYS A 403 -15.30 -22.27 13.01
N VAL A 404 -14.37 -22.91 12.31
CA VAL A 404 -13.70 -24.13 12.79
C VAL A 404 -12.90 -23.85 14.07
N CYS A 405 -12.26 -22.68 14.15
CA CYS A 405 -11.50 -22.25 15.33
C CYS A 405 -12.40 -21.80 16.51
N GLN A 406 -13.72 -21.81 16.36
CA GLN A 406 -14.69 -21.34 17.39
C GLN A 406 -14.45 -19.88 17.84
N TRP A 407 -13.71 -19.11 17.08
CA TRP A 407 -13.55 -17.69 17.36
C TRP A 407 -14.88 -16.98 17.05
N ASN A 408 -15.44 -16.32 18.04
CA ASN A 408 -16.58 -15.46 17.82
C ASN A 408 -16.12 -14.14 17.18
N ILE A 409 -15.61 -14.22 15.94
CA ILE A 409 -15.04 -13.10 15.23
C ILE A 409 -16.18 -12.27 14.68
N GLN A 410 -16.49 -11.19 15.37
CA GLN A 410 -17.45 -10.20 14.89
C GLN A 410 -16.85 -9.25 13.85
N ARG A 411 -15.50 -9.15 13.80
CA ARG A 411 -14.81 -8.16 12.97
C ARG A 411 -13.58 -8.76 12.30
N LEU A 412 -13.57 -8.76 10.96
CA LEU A 412 -12.45 -9.09 10.12
C LEU A 412 -11.87 -7.80 9.51
N CYS A 413 -10.59 -7.56 9.73
CA CYS A 413 -9.86 -6.41 9.22
C CYS A 413 -8.80 -6.89 8.21
N VAL A 414 -8.90 -6.45 6.98
CA VAL A 414 -7.87 -6.62 5.97
C VAL A 414 -6.95 -5.40 6.07
N ALA A 415 -5.84 -5.56 6.79
CA ALA A 415 -4.92 -4.46 7.08
C ALA A 415 -4.24 -3.94 5.81
N GLU A 416 -3.90 -4.87 4.92
CA GLU A 416 -3.28 -4.58 3.63
C GLU A 416 -3.88 -5.47 2.54
N TRP A 417 -4.09 -4.92 1.36
CA TRP A 417 -4.49 -5.70 0.20
C TRP A 417 -4.04 -5.07 -1.11
N ASN A 418 -3.74 -5.90 -2.08
CA ASN A 418 -3.49 -5.51 -3.46
C ASN A 418 -3.57 -6.74 -4.37
N PHE A 419 -3.59 -6.54 -5.70
CA PHE A 419 -3.47 -7.64 -6.64
C PHE A 419 -2.06 -8.26 -6.64
N ASN A 420 -1.02 -7.49 -6.30
CA ASN A 420 0.36 -7.99 -6.16
C ASN A 420 1.10 -7.39 -4.96
N LEU A 421 2.28 -7.95 -4.66
CA LEU A 421 3.17 -7.49 -3.58
C LEU A 421 4.26 -6.51 -4.06
N PHE A 422 4.39 -6.28 -5.36
CA PHE A 422 5.46 -5.44 -5.89
C PHE A 422 5.30 -4.00 -5.48
N LEU A 423 6.44 -3.41 -5.12
CA LEU A 423 6.51 -1.99 -4.78
C LEU A 423 6.51 -1.10 -6.04
N TYR A 424 6.85 -1.67 -7.20
CA TYR A 424 7.02 -0.96 -8.46
C TYR A 424 6.38 -1.75 -9.60
N ALA A 425 5.09 -1.54 -9.81
CA ALA A 425 4.32 -2.14 -10.89
C ALA A 425 3.56 -1.01 -11.61
N PRO A 426 3.96 -0.58 -12.82
CA PRO A 426 3.35 0.55 -13.54
C PRO A 426 1.82 0.50 -13.64
N ILE A 427 1.24 -0.69 -13.71
CA ILE A 427 -0.21 -0.90 -13.73
C ILE A 427 -0.90 -0.32 -12.48
N GLN A 428 -0.19 -0.17 -11.35
CA GLN A 428 -0.74 0.43 -10.12
C GLN A 428 -1.03 1.94 -10.25
N ASP A 429 -0.41 2.61 -11.22
CA ASP A 429 -0.68 4.02 -11.49
C ASP A 429 -1.82 4.21 -12.49
N SER A 430 -2.24 3.13 -13.18
CA SER A 430 -3.22 3.17 -14.25
C SER A 430 -4.67 3.11 -13.74
N MET A 431 -5.61 3.34 -14.66
CA MET A 431 -7.05 3.20 -14.42
C MET A 431 -7.46 1.79 -14.00
N PHE A 432 -6.68 0.75 -14.37
CA PHE A 432 -6.93 -0.62 -13.92
C PHE A 432 -7.09 -0.69 -12.41
N MET A 433 -6.20 -0.01 -11.64
CA MET A 433 -6.28 -0.03 -10.17
C MET A 433 -7.57 0.56 -9.62
N ALA A 434 -8.07 1.63 -10.23
CA ALA A 434 -9.36 2.21 -9.84
C ALA A 434 -10.51 1.22 -10.08
N ALA A 435 -10.55 0.59 -11.25
CA ALA A 435 -11.54 -0.43 -11.60
C ALA A 435 -11.41 -1.68 -10.72
N TYR A 436 -10.18 -2.13 -10.44
CA TYR A 436 -9.89 -3.25 -9.54
C TYR A 436 -10.39 -3.00 -8.11
N ILE A 437 -10.15 -1.79 -7.57
CA ILE A 437 -10.65 -1.38 -6.26
C ILE A 437 -12.17 -1.43 -6.23
N VAL A 438 -12.84 -0.76 -7.17
CA VAL A 438 -14.30 -0.68 -7.21
C VAL A 438 -14.92 -2.07 -7.36
N LYS A 439 -14.39 -2.92 -8.25
CA LYS A 439 -14.85 -4.30 -8.45
C LYS A 439 -14.80 -5.12 -7.16
N ASN A 440 -13.66 -5.11 -6.46
CA ASN A 440 -13.50 -5.87 -5.23
C ASN A 440 -14.38 -5.32 -4.09
N MET A 441 -14.56 -4.01 -4.00
CA MET A 441 -15.46 -3.41 -3.01
C MET A 441 -16.91 -3.76 -3.30
N ILE A 442 -17.36 -3.76 -4.55
CA ILE A 442 -18.70 -4.23 -4.95
C ILE A 442 -18.90 -5.70 -4.53
N ASP A 443 -17.94 -6.57 -4.84
CA ASP A 443 -18.04 -8.00 -4.53
C ASP A 443 -18.09 -8.29 -3.03
N CYS A 444 -17.40 -7.47 -2.23
CA CYS A 444 -17.31 -7.62 -0.79
C CYS A 444 -18.27 -6.73 0.00
N TRP A 445 -19.17 -5.99 -0.65
CA TRP A 445 -20.03 -4.98 0.00
C TRP A 445 -20.89 -5.52 1.14
N LYS A 446 -21.36 -6.77 1.01
CA LYS A 446 -22.15 -7.46 2.05
C LYS A 446 -21.28 -8.13 3.13
N GLU A 447 -19.98 -8.21 2.90
CA GLU A 447 -19.09 -8.85 3.84
C GLU A 447 -18.80 -7.88 4.99
N ASN A 448 -18.95 -8.33 6.22
CA ASN A 448 -18.56 -7.50 7.37
C ASN A 448 -17.03 -7.47 7.50
N VAL A 449 -16.38 -6.72 6.61
CA VAL A 449 -14.93 -6.61 6.47
C VAL A 449 -14.54 -5.14 6.35
N ILE A 450 -13.49 -4.75 7.06
CA ILE A 450 -12.88 -3.42 6.94
C ILE A 450 -11.60 -3.58 6.12
N PHE A 451 -11.48 -2.84 5.02
CA PHE A 451 -10.33 -2.90 4.12
C PHE A 451 -9.32 -1.78 4.39
N GLY A 452 -8.05 -2.13 4.40
CA GLY A 452 -6.94 -1.19 4.58
C GLY A 452 -6.33 -0.76 3.24
N VAL A 453 -5.97 0.51 3.13
CA VAL A 453 -5.20 1.07 2.01
C VAL A 453 -3.75 1.21 2.45
N MET A 454 -2.87 0.38 1.88
CA MET A 454 -1.45 0.38 2.21
C MET A 454 -0.73 1.59 1.61
N ASP A 455 0.04 2.30 2.43
CA ASP A 455 0.81 3.48 2.07
C ASP A 455 0.00 4.48 1.23
N PRO A 456 -1.08 5.07 1.76
CA PRO A 456 -1.97 5.94 0.98
C PRO A 456 -1.24 7.15 0.37
N VAL A 457 -0.06 7.48 0.89
CA VAL A 457 0.87 8.48 0.37
C VAL A 457 2.18 7.80 0.02
N GLU A 458 2.65 7.96 -1.21
CA GLU A 458 3.95 7.44 -1.63
C GLU A 458 5.07 8.19 -0.90
N SER A 459 5.60 7.62 0.17
CA SER A 459 6.73 8.22 0.89
C SER A 459 8.07 7.82 0.27
N SER A 460 9.03 8.76 0.29
CA SER A 460 10.32 8.61 -0.39
C SER A 460 11.43 8.02 0.50
N HIS A 461 11.19 7.84 1.79
CA HIS A 461 12.28 7.60 2.75
C HIS A 461 12.93 6.21 2.69
N ASP A 462 12.24 5.22 2.14
CA ASP A 462 12.77 3.84 2.02
C ASP A 462 13.26 3.52 0.60
N ASP A 463 13.19 4.48 -0.33
CA ASP A 463 13.41 4.22 -1.74
C ASP A 463 14.77 4.75 -2.22
N VAL A 464 15.60 3.83 -2.67
CA VAL A 464 16.87 4.10 -3.35
C VAL A 464 16.65 4.75 -4.74
N ILE A 465 15.42 4.72 -5.25
CA ILE A 465 15.04 5.20 -6.58
C ILE A 465 14.36 6.56 -6.43
N GLY A 466 15.01 7.61 -6.91
CA GLY A 466 14.68 9.03 -6.77
C GLY A 466 13.22 9.48 -6.80
N HIS A 467 13.00 10.71 -6.39
CA HIS A 467 11.71 11.39 -6.25
C HIS A 467 11.03 11.63 -7.61
N CYS A 468 10.33 10.64 -8.14
CA CYS A 468 9.51 10.81 -9.35
C CYS A 468 8.08 10.36 -9.05
N SER A 469 7.09 11.10 -9.52
CA SER A 469 5.70 10.67 -9.53
C SER A 469 5.47 9.52 -10.52
N PHE A 470 4.51 8.66 -10.23
CA PHE A 470 4.12 7.53 -11.07
C PHE A 470 5.22 6.49 -11.29
N GLN A 471 5.70 5.93 -10.20
CA GLN A 471 6.69 4.84 -10.21
C GLN A 471 6.06 3.44 -10.06
N GLY A 472 4.74 3.32 -10.17
CA GLY A 472 4.03 2.07 -9.95
C GLY A 472 3.92 1.68 -8.47
N LYS A 473 3.92 2.64 -7.56
CA LYS A 473 3.71 2.40 -6.13
C LYS A 473 2.22 2.29 -5.78
N ARG A 474 1.92 1.75 -4.62
CA ARG A 474 0.55 1.45 -4.18
C ARG A 474 -0.27 2.64 -3.68
N GLY A 475 0.33 3.82 -3.51
CA GLY A 475 -0.33 4.99 -2.93
C GLY A 475 -1.57 5.49 -3.68
N LEU A 476 -2.42 6.22 -2.98
CA LEU A 476 -3.52 7.01 -3.55
C LEU A 476 -3.02 8.36 -4.07
N LEU A 477 -2.01 8.89 -3.40
CA LEU A 477 -1.30 10.11 -3.75
C LEU A 477 0.14 9.76 -4.11
N THR A 478 0.66 10.37 -5.16
CA THR A 478 2.08 10.30 -5.48
C THR A 478 2.91 11.03 -4.43
N TYR A 479 4.24 10.88 -4.49
CA TYR A 479 5.15 11.64 -3.64
C TYR A 479 4.91 13.17 -3.72
N ASP A 480 4.62 13.67 -4.92
CA ASP A 480 4.35 15.10 -5.15
C ASP A 480 2.88 15.48 -4.86
N ASN A 481 2.10 14.62 -4.19
CA ASN A 481 0.70 14.85 -3.85
C ASN A 481 -0.24 14.95 -5.06
N ILE A 482 0.07 14.25 -6.16
CA ILE A 482 -0.84 14.11 -7.29
C ILE A 482 -1.83 12.99 -7.00
N LYS A 483 -3.13 13.25 -7.19
CA LYS A 483 -4.21 12.28 -7.01
C LYS A 483 -4.20 11.25 -8.14
N LYS A 484 -4.09 9.97 -7.78
CA LYS A 484 -4.16 8.85 -8.74
C LYS A 484 -5.61 8.48 -9.03
N SER A 485 -5.86 7.69 -10.07
CA SER A 485 -7.21 7.18 -10.36
C SER A 485 -7.80 6.39 -9.19
N SER A 486 -6.97 5.65 -8.44
CA SER A 486 -7.35 4.96 -7.20
C SER A 486 -7.88 5.91 -6.11
N TYR A 487 -7.37 7.14 -6.00
CA TYR A 487 -7.89 8.16 -5.09
C TYR A 487 -9.36 8.48 -5.40
N TYR A 488 -9.65 8.71 -6.67
CA TYR A 488 -11.01 9.05 -7.10
C TYR A 488 -11.98 7.86 -7.01
N ALA A 489 -11.48 6.62 -7.15
CA ALA A 489 -12.27 5.42 -6.89
C ALA A 489 -12.76 5.38 -5.42
N TYR A 490 -11.88 5.63 -4.45
CA TYR A 490 -12.27 5.76 -3.05
C TYR A 490 -13.18 6.96 -2.78
N ALA A 491 -12.98 8.08 -3.49
CA ALA A 491 -13.87 9.24 -3.39
C ALA A 491 -15.30 8.94 -3.88
N MET A 492 -15.45 8.08 -4.88
CA MET A 492 -16.77 7.59 -5.32
C MET A 492 -17.37 6.61 -4.31
N LEU A 493 -16.57 5.68 -3.78
CA LEU A 493 -17.02 4.74 -2.74
C LEU A 493 -17.46 5.44 -1.46
N ALA A 494 -16.80 6.55 -1.09
CA ALA A 494 -17.15 7.36 0.07
C ALA A 494 -18.52 8.07 -0.04
N GLN A 495 -19.05 8.21 -1.27
CA GLN A 495 -20.35 8.82 -1.54
C GLN A 495 -21.49 7.79 -1.57
N MET A 496 -21.20 6.48 -1.45
CA MET A 496 -22.22 5.45 -1.44
C MET A 496 -23.05 5.51 -0.14
N GLY A 497 -24.34 5.26 -0.27
CA GLY A 497 -25.29 5.28 0.86
C GLY A 497 -25.15 4.07 1.78
N GLU A 498 -25.66 4.22 3.02
CA GLU A 498 -25.63 3.17 4.03
C GLU A 498 -26.62 2.03 3.79
N LEU A 499 -27.60 2.23 2.93
CA LEU A 499 -28.65 1.27 2.64
C LEU A 499 -28.39 0.63 1.27
N LEU A 500 -28.12 -0.67 1.25
CA LEU A 500 -27.93 -1.42 0.04
C LEU A 500 -29.27 -1.77 -0.60
N VAL A 501 -29.55 -1.28 -1.80
CA VAL A 501 -30.72 -1.65 -2.60
C VAL A 501 -30.41 -2.95 -3.35
N THR A 502 -29.37 -2.99 -4.16
CA THR A 502 -28.94 -4.19 -4.88
C THR A 502 -27.48 -4.09 -5.30
N ARG A 503 -26.88 -5.22 -5.63
CA ARG A 503 -25.57 -5.31 -6.28
C ARG A 503 -25.51 -6.50 -7.21
N GLY A 504 -24.65 -6.41 -8.19
CA GLY A 504 -24.37 -7.52 -9.12
C GLY A 504 -22.93 -7.48 -9.58
N GLU A 505 -22.69 -8.10 -10.70
CA GLU A 505 -21.37 -8.05 -11.33
C GLU A 505 -21.13 -6.62 -11.83
N ASN A 506 -20.08 -5.99 -11.31
CA ASN A 506 -19.63 -4.66 -11.72
C ASN A 506 -20.62 -3.50 -11.48
N TYR A 507 -21.65 -3.68 -10.68
CA TYR A 507 -22.53 -2.59 -10.26
C TYR A 507 -22.97 -2.68 -8.80
N LEU A 508 -23.24 -1.53 -8.21
CA LEU A 508 -23.74 -1.38 -6.85
C LEU A 508 -24.77 -0.25 -6.82
N ILE A 509 -25.93 -0.50 -6.22
CA ILE A 509 -26.99 0.50 -6.01
C ILE A 509 -27.26 0.60 -4.51
N THR A 510 -27.06 1.79 -3.98
CA THR A 510 -27.34 2.12 -2.59
C THR A 510 -28.30 3.29 -2.50
N ARG A 511 -28.79 3.57 -1.30
CA ARG A 511 -29.54 4.78 -1.03
C ARG A 511 -29.19 5.38 0.33
N SER A 512 -29.35 6.67 0.43
CA SER A 512 -29.45 7.43 1.67
C SER A 512 -30.86 8.00 1.80
N GLU A 513 -31.11 8.85 2.76
CA GLU A 513 -32.45 9.40 3.04
C GLU A 513 -33.08 10.09 1.80
N HIS A 514 -32.28 10.89 1.08
CA HIS A 514 -32.76 11.74 -0.05
C HIS A 514 -32.10 11.43 -1.40
N GLN A 515 -31.27 10.40 -1.47
CA GLN A 515 -30.46 10.15 -2.66
C GLN A 515 -30.32 8.67 -2.96
N ILE A 516 -30.35 8.31 -4.24
CA ILE A 516 -30.03 6.97 -4.74
C ILE A 516 -28.69 7.06 -5.45
N GLN A 517 -27.74 6.17 -5.12
CA GLN A 517 -26.42 6.12 -5.71
C GLN A 517 -26.24 4.83 -6.52
N LEU A 518 -25.80 4.98 -7.77
CA LEU A 518 -25.45 3.87 -8.64
C LEU A 518 -23.97 3.97 -8.98
N LEU A 519 -23.18 2.98 -8.57
CA LEU A 519 -21.78 2.85 -8.92
C LEU A 519 -21.64 1.74 -9.95
N LEU A 520 -21.19 2.10 -11.16
CA LEU A 520 -20.99 1.21 -12.30
C LEU A 520 -19.50 1.13 -12.61
N CYS A 521 -19.02 -0.05 -12.97
CA CYS A 521 -17.62 -0.28 -13.29
C CYS A 521 -17.50 -1.19 -14.51
N ASN A 522 -16.60 -0.88 -15.44
CA ASN A 522 -16.22 -1.78 -16.50
C ASN A 522 -14.84 -2.37 -16.23
N TYR A 523 -14.77 -3.32 -15.28
CA TYR A 523 -13.54 -4.04 -14.96
C TYR A 523 -13.15 -5.03 -16.06
N GLN A 524 -11.87 -5.04 -16.44
CA GLN A 524 -11.31 -6.00 -17.39
C GLN A 524 -10.38 -6.96 -16.66
N PRO A 525 -10.62 -8.30 -16.70
CA PRO A 525 -9.77 -9.29 -16.07
C PRO A 525 -8.35 -9.29 -16.65
N MET A 526 -7.36 -9.56 -15.82
CA MET A 526 -5.99 -9.76 -16.29
C MET A 526 -5.87 -11.02 -17.12
N SER A 527 -4.99 -11.00 -18.12
CA SER A 527 -4.73 -12.17 -18.94
C SER A 527 -3.98 -13.24 -18.15
N LYS A 528 -4.25 -14.51 -18.50
CA LYS A 528 -3.53 -15.65 -17.92
C LYS A 528 -2.01 -15.53 -18.11
N ALA A 529 -1.54 -14.99 -19.23
CA ALA A 529 -0.13 -14.78 -19.50
C ALA A 529 0.51 -13.79 -18.51
N TYR A 530 -0.20 -12.73 -18.15
CA TYR A 530 0.27 -11.79 -17.13
C TYR A 530 0.21 -12.41 -15.73
N CYS A 531 -0.88 -13.07 -15.37
CA CYS A 531 -1.03 -13.73 -14.07
C CYS A 531 0.05 -14.80 -13.82
N GLU A 532 0.44 -15.55 -14.85
CA GLU A 532 1.53 -16.53 -14.78
C GLU A 532 2.95 -15.92 -14.89
N GLY A 533 3.08 -14.59 -14.98
CA GLY A 533 4.37 -13.90 -15.09
C GLY A 533 5.09 -14.10 -16.43
N LYS A 534 4.37 -14.52 -17.47
CA LYS A 534 4.93 -14.68 -18.84
C LYS A 534 5.12 -13.37 -19.58
N ILE A 535 4.35 -12.36 -19.20
CA ILE A 535 4.45 -10.98 -19.68
C ILE A 535 4.52 -10.05 -18.48
N THR A 536 5.17 -8.89 -18.64
CA THR A 536 5.34 -7.89 -17.57
C THR A 536 4.52 -6.64 -17.87
N ASP A 537 4.27 -5.83 -16.86
CA ASP A 537 3.57 -4.55 -16.95
C ASP A 537 4.50 -3.34 -17.11
N GLU A 538 5.76 -3.57 -17.53
CA GLU A 538 6.69 -2.48 -17.88
C GLU A 538 6.10 -1.54 -18.93
N VAL A 539 5.29 -2.08 -19.84
CA VAL A 539 4.44 -1.34 -20.76
C VAL A 539 3.00 -1.79 -20.58
N ILE A 540 2.12 -0.89 -20.15
CA ILE A 540 0.69 -1.18 -20.05
C ILE A 540 0.12 -1.29 -21.47
N SER A 541 -0.28 -2.50 -21.83
CA SER A 541 -0.84 -2.84 -23.15
C SER A 541 -2.08 -3.72 -23.01
N GLU A 542 -2.84 -3.86 -24.09
CA GLU A 542 -4.02 -4.75 -24.12
C GLU A 542 -3.68 -6.21 -23.80
N ALA A 543 -2.44 -6.64 -24.09
CA ALA A 543 -1.98 -8.01 -23.80
C ALA A 543 -2.00 -8.38 -22.30
N LEU A 544 -2.03 -7.37 -21.41
CA LEU A 544 -2.15 -7.59 -19.96
C LEU A 544 -3.55 -8.10 -19.57
N PHE A 545 -4.54 -8.00 -20.45
CA PHE A 545 -5.94 -8.30 -20.17
C PHE A 545 -6.45 -9.43 -21.07
N GLU A 546 -7.44 -10.19 -20.59
CA GLU A 546 -8.01 -11.30 -21.39
C GLU A 546 -8.77 -10.79 -22.61
N GLU A 547 -9.60 -9.77 -22.42
CA GLU A 547 -10.43 -9.16 -23.43
C GLU A 547 -10.73 -7.71 -23.07
N ILE A 548 -10.57 -6.82 -24.01
CA ILE A 548 -10.92 -5.41 -23.85
C ILE A 548 -12.29 -5.17 -24.50
N SER A 549 -13.29 -4.85 -23.68
CA SER A 549 -14.66 -4.66 -24.16
C SER A 549 -15.34 -3.46 -23.51
N GLY A 550 -16.28 -2.85 -24.20
CA GLY A 550 -17.21 -1.88 -23.64
C GLY A 550 -18.31 -2.58 -22.82
N GLN A 551 -18.90 -1.87 -21.88
CA GLN A 551 -20.03 -2.36 -21.09
C GLN A 551 -21.24 -1.45 -21.29
N GLU A 552 -22.35 -2.03 -21.74
CA GLU A 552 -23.66 -1.38 -21.82
C GLU A 552 -24.49 -1.79 -20.61
N TYR A 553 -25.00 -0.82 -19.86
CA TYR A 553 -25.96 -1.01 -18.78
C TYR A 553 -27.34 -0.51 -19.19
N GLU A 554 -28.35 -1.36 -19.03
CA GLU A 554 -29.77 -1.02 -19.09
C GLU A 554 -30.36 -1.25 -17.69
N ILE A 555 -30.66 -0.17 -16.96
CA ILE A 555 -31.07 -0.22 -15.56
C ILE A 555 -32.49 0.29 -15.42
N GLN A 556 -33.38 -0.51 -14.83
CA GLN A 556 -34.73 -0.12 -14.48
C GLN A 556 -34.85 -0.01 -12.96
N LEU A 557 -35.04 1.21 -12.47
CA LEU A 557 -35.40 1.49 -11.09
C LEU A 557 -36.92 1.59 -10.98
N GLN A 558 -37.49 1.09 -9.88
CA GLN A 558 -38.93 1.06 -9.62
C GLN A 558 -39.24 1.67 -8.25
N HIS A 559 -40.48 2.12 -8.06
CA HIS A 559 -40.99 2.71 -6.83
C HIS A 559 -40.29 4.01 -6.44
N LEU A 560 -39.91 4.84 -7.42
CA LEU A 560 -39.35 6.15 -7.14
C LEU A 560 -40.45 7.09 -6.64
N PRO A 561 -40.28 7.72 -5.45
CA PRO A 561 -41.33 8.52 -4.82
C PRO A 561 -41.53 9.89 -5.49
N GLY A 562 -40.50 10.46 -6.09
CA GLY A 562 -40.53 11.81 -6.64
C GLY A 562 -40.87 11.90 -8.12
N ASN A 563 -41.18 13.11 -8.58
CA ASN A 563 -41.49 13.39 -9.98
C ASN A 563 -40.30 13.92 -10.80
N ILE A 564 -39.30 14.50 -10.12
CA ILE A 564 -38.10 15.05 -10.75
C ILE A 564 -36.91 14.68 -9.92
N TYR A 565 -35.84 14.24 -10.56
CA TYR A 565 -34.57 13.94 -9.93
C TYR A 565 -33.46 14.75 -10.58
N LEU A 566 -32.60 15.34 -9.75
CA LEU A 566 -31.29 15.85 -10.15
C LEU A 566 -30.36 14.64 -10.32
N LYS A 567 -29.91 14.41 -11.56
CA LYS A 567 -28.92 13.36 -11.88
C LYS A 567 -27.54 14.00 -11.94
N GLU A 568 -26.71 13.71 -10.95
CA GLU A 568 -25.30 14.06 -10.97
C GLU A 568 -24.48 12.82 -11.35
N THR A 569 -23.64 12.96 -12.36
CA THR A 569 -22.81 11.85 -12.87
C THR A 569 -21.35 12.24 -12.74
N CYS A 570 -20.57 11.41 -12.06
CA CYS A 570 -19.12 11.54 -11.92
C CYS A 570 -18.42 10.39 -12.65
N ILE A 571 -17.45 10.70 -13.53
CA ILE A 571 -16.85 9.75 -14.46
C ILE A 571 -15.33 9.76 -14.30
N ILE A 572 -14.75 8.57 -14.14
CA ILE A 572 -13.33 8.31 -14.28
C ILE A 572 -13.15 7.48 -15.55
N ASN A 573 -12.33 7.97 -16.49
CA ASN A 573 -12.02 7.27 -17.72
C ASN A 573 -10.63 7.68 -18.25
N GLU A 574 -10.28 7.30 -19.47
CA GLU A 574 -8.97 7.59 -20.09
C GLU A 574 -8.59 9.09 -20.13
N ASP A 575 -9.60 9.97 -20.14
CA ASP A 575 -9.43 11.43 -20.25
C ASP A 575 -9.63 12.16 -18.92
N PHE A 576 -10.37 11.61 -17.98
CA PHE A 576 -10.79 12.24 -16.74
C PHE A 576 -10.53 11.35 -15.51
N GLY A 577 -10.08 11.93 -14.42
CA GLY A 577 -9.73 11.19 -13.21
C GLY A 577 -8.45 10.36 -13.36
N ASN A 578 -7.58 10.70 -14.33
CA ASN A 578 -6.43 9.90 -14.75
C ASN A 578 -5.17 10.74 -14.95
N ALA A 579 -4.56 11.12 -13.86
CA ALA A 579 -3.32 11.94 -13.88
C ALA A 579 -2.13 11.21 -14.53
N PHE A 580 -2.08 9.88 -14.46
CA PHE A 580 -1.01 9.08 -15.05
C PHE A 580 -0.94 9.21 -16.56
N ASP A 581 -2.04 8.99 -17.27
CA ASP A 581 -2.08 9.10 -18.72
C ASP A 581 -2.03 10.57 -19.16
N PHE A 582 -2.60 11.48 -18.38
CA PHE A 582 -2.44 12.92 -18.59
C PHE A 582 -0.95 13.30 -18.60
N CYS A 583 -0.18 12.89 -17.58
CA CYS A 583 1.26 13.16 -17.51
C CYS A 583 2.05 12.49 -18.65
N LYS A 584 1.66 11.28 -19.09
CA LYS A 584 2.29 10.63 -20.24
C LYS A 584 2.09 11.41 -21.53
N LYS A 585 0.88 11.90 -21.79
CA LYS A 585 0.58 12.77 -22.94
C LYS A 585 1.41 14.07 -22.90
N TYR A 586 1.56 14.68 -21.72
CA TYR A 586 2.33 15.92 -21.53
C TYR A 586 3.85 15.73 -21.64
N ARG A 587 4.42 14.64 -21.11
CA ARG A 587 5.87 14.34 -21.22
C ARG A 587 6.37 14.22 -22.66
N LYS A 588 5.50 13.90 -23.62
CA LYS A 588 5.84 13.89 -25.04
C LYS A 588 6.06 15.28 -25.63
N VAL A 589 5.45 16.30 -25.02
CA VAL A 589 5.49 17.68 -25.54
C VAL A 589 6.65 18.47 -24.97
N GLU A 590 6.98 18.31 -23.65
CA GLU A 590 8.09 19.03 -23.01
C GLU A 590 8.76 18.21 -21.88
N PRO A 591 9.88 17.53 -22.17
CA PRO A 591 10.57 16.69 -21.17
C PRO A 591 11.21 17.42 -19.99
N GLN A 592 11.24 18.75 -19.98
CA GLN A 592 11.98 19.59 -19.03
C GLN A 592 11.10 20.45 -18.12
N MET A 593 9.77 20.42 -18.27
CA MET A 593 8.90 21.18 -17.39
C MET A 593 8.90 20.59 -15.97
N GLN A 594 9.17 21.45 -15.01
CA GLN A 594 8.90 21.20 -13.59
C GLN A 594 7.36 21.12 -13.43
N TYR A 595 6.85 20.00 -12.97
CA TYR A 595 5.40 19.78 -12.85
C TYR A 595 4.76 20.82 -11.92
N ASP A 596 3.78 21.53 -12.43
CA ASP A 596 2.81 22.20 -11.59
C ASP A 596 1.79 21.16 -11.08
N VAL A 597 2.00 20.70 -9.85
CA VAL A 597 1.17 19.69 -9.19
C VAL A 597 -0.30 20.12 -9.13
N SER A 598 -0.55 21.43 -8.89
CA SER A 598 -1.91 21.99 -8.87
C SER A 598 -2.55 21.84 -10.24
N TYR A 599 -1.84 22.23 -11.29
CA TYR A 599 -2.34 22.13 -12.67
C TYR A 599 -2.67 20.68 -13.05
N ILE A 600 -1.78 19.71 -12.73
CA ILE A 600 -2.05 18.30 -12.99
C ILE A 600 -3.30 17.83 -12.25
N ASN A 601 -3.40 18.13 -10.96
CA ASN A 601 -4.56 17.77 -10.16
C ASN A 601 -5.85 18.40 -10.71
N ASP A 602 -5.80 19.65 -11.18
CA ASP A 602 -6.98 20.35 -11.75
C ASP A 602 -7.39 19.75 -13.10
N MET A 603 -6.41 19.46 -13.97
CA MET A 603 -6.66 18.90 -15.31
C MET A 603 -7.03 17.42 -15.31
N SER A 604 -6.70 16.69 -14.28
CA SER A 604 -7.01 15.25 -14.15
C SER A 604 -8.19 14.96 -13.22
N GLN A 605 -9.05 15.93 -12.97
CA GLN A 605 -10.29 15.73 -12.18
C GLN A 605 -11.26 14.78 -12.90
N PRO A 606 -12.07 14.01 -12.18
CA PRO A 606 -13.20 13.29 -12.76
C PRO A 606 -14.16 14.25 -13.45
N LEU A 607 -14.74 13.82 -14.58
CA LEU A 607 -15.75 14.59 -15.27
C LEU A 607 -17.06 14.56 -14.48
N LYS A 608 -17.62 15.74 -14.20
CA LYS A 608 -18.93 15.88 -13.58
C LYS A 608 -19.95 16.39 -14.59
N LYS A 609 -21.13 15.75 -14.62
CA LYS A 609 -22.29 16.16 -15.44
C LYS A 609 -23.51 16.25 -14.54
N THR A 610 -24.39 17.16 -14.87
CA THR A 610 -25.63 17.38 -14.13
C THR A 610 -26.78 17.48 -15.12
N ASP A 611 -27.82 16.67 -14.93
CA ASP A 611 -29.01 16.61 -15.74
C ASP A 611 -30.25 16.46 -14.85
N TYR A 612 -31.43 16.70 -15.41
CA TYR A 612 -32.70 16.37 -14.78
C TYR A 612 -33.34 15.19 -15.45
N ILE A 613 -33.89 14.26 -14.66
CA ILE A 613 -34.56 13.07 -15.16
C ILE A 613 -35.86 12.84 -14.40
N ASN A 614 -36.90 12.46 -15.14
CA ASN A 614 -38.22 12.18 -14.57
C ASN A 614 -38.51 10.69 -14.62
N PRO A 615 -39.04 10.10 -13.55
CA PRO A 615 -39.68 8.79 -13.60
C PRO A 615 -40.89 8.81 -14.57
N THR A 616 -41.27 7.64 -15.07
CA THR A 616 -42.55 7.46 -15.75
C THR A 616 -43.72 7.61 -14.78
N GLU A 617 -44.95 7.73 -15.30
CA GLU A 617 -46.17 7.83 -14.48
C GLU A 617 -46.32 6.66 -13.47
N ASP A 618 -45.77 5.50 -13.79
CA ASP A 618 -45.77 4.30 -12.94
C ASP A 618 -44.62 4.32 -11.91
N GLY A 619 -43.88 5.40 -11.75
CA GLY A 619 -42.75 5.51 -10.81
C GLY A 619 -41.52 4.69 -11.21
N ASN A 620 -41.37 4.38 -12.52
CA ASN A 620 -40.18 3.71 -13.04
C ASN A 620 -39.20 4.70 -13.65
N MET A 621 -37.90 4.42 -13.58
CA MET A 621 -36.85 5.18 -14.27
C MET A 621 -35.95 4.24 -15.03
N TYR A 622 -35.63 4.60 -16.27
CA TYR A 622 -34.75 3.83 -17.15
C TYR A 622 -33.46 4.62 -17.38
N LEU A 623 -32.32 3.99 -17.09
CA LEU A 623 -30.99 4.53 -17.31
C LEU A 623 -30.24 3.65 -18.32
N TYR A 624 -29.65 4.27 -19.31
CA TYR A 624 -28.81 3.63 -20.33
C TYR A 624 -27.41 4.22 -20.24
N GLU A 625 -26.44 3.41 -19.87
CA GLU A 625 -25.08 3.87 -19.63
C GLU A 625 -24.07 3.02 -20.40
N TYR A 626 -23.15 3.66 -21.10
CA TYR A 626 -22.12 3.03 -21.93
C TYR A 626 -20.76 3.35 -21.33
N LEU A 627 -20.07 2.36 -20.79
CA LEU A 627 -18.78 2.49 -20.15
C LEU A 627 -17.67 1.92 -21.04
N LYS A 628 -16.66 2.73 -21.31
CA LYS A 628 -15.41 2.28 -21.94
C LYS A 628 -14.65 1.32 -21.01
N PRO A 629 -13.64 0.57 -21.51
CA PRO A 629 -12.80 -0.27 -20.67
C PRO A 629 -12.21 0.49 -19.49
N PHE A 630 -12.25 -0.10 -18.29
CA PHE A 630 -11.82 0.47 -17.00
C PHE A 630 -12.58 1.70 -16.53
N GLU A 631 -13.59 2.18 -17.26
CA GLU A 631 -14.38 3.33 -16.84
C GLU A 631 -15.19 2.99 -15.58
N ILE A 632 -15.23 3.97 -14.68
CA ILE A 632 -16.05 3.96 -13.47
C ILE A 632 -16.99 5.15 -13.53
N ARG A 633 -18.25 4.91 -13.18
CA ARG A 633 -19.29 5.94 -13.19
C ARG A 633 -20.10 5.89 -11.91
N LEU A 634 -20.13 6.99 -11.18
CA LEU A 634 -21.04 7.19 -10.08
C LEU A 634 -22.17 8.10 -10.52
N ILE A 635 -23.40 7.64 -10.37
CA ILE A 635 -24.62 8.40 -10.63
C ILE A 635 -25.34 8.60 -9.31
N CYS A 636 -25.60 9.84 -8.96
CA CYS A 636 -26.38 10.22 -7.79
C CYS A 636 -27.70 10.82 -8.26
N LEU A 637 -28.79 10.26 -7.80
CA LEU A 637 -30.17 10.73 -8.09
C LEU A 637 -30.72 11.35 -6.82
N THR A 638 -30.86 12.68 -6.80
CA THR A 638 -31.41 13.42 -5.66
C THR A 638 -32.82 13.87 -6.00
N GLU A 639 -33.78 13.51 -5.16
CA GLU A 639 -35.18 13.96 -5.28
C GLU A 639 -35.26 15.47 -5.08
N MET A 640 -36.01 16.17 -5.96
CA MET A 640 -36.12 17.65 -5.98
C MET A 640 -37.45 18.13 -5.37
#